data_f5d9af3368bd043e0150439d1b1f8b8b
#
_entry.id   f5d9af3368bd043e0150439d1b1f8b8b
#
_cell.length_a   1.000
_cell.length_b   1.000
_cell.length_c   1.000
_cell.angle_alpha   90.00
_cell.angle_beta   90.00
_cell.angle_gamma   90.00
#
_symmetry.space_group_name_H-M   'P 1'
#
loop_
_entity.id
_entity.type
_entity.pdbx_description
1 polymer ?
#
loop_
_entity_poly.entity_id
_entity_poly.type
_entity_poly.pdbx_seq_one_letter_code
_entity_poly.pdbx_strand_id
1 'polypeptide(L)'
;MSRPLHHGIPRVKTIAATEFSAPAQATRVTILHSVPLVPVRDILAAVLVDDRNDRDIIWIDFEENATPWEHLRAAMDDAFGTALPGDPFGAVAGFLLALERPLLLAVELHPGVGAVVDSGLLDLLATSPQLSIVAVCTGRRALMVRGRLEFAAVTVSPSALVLDARGIRAAAATVGLCLTEAAAAGLAQTALAQADVLPAALAMMEPDADVGDDPDANAIRLRAEISFVLELRSQSLSDEQLSAAASIAVPADLSARMLADITGQDVDDRQLQRLTQSQVLLRDGQLHLEPTLRRAVLDEAQSRIPETLARLHGAVARHLLASGRTFEALTHLAHAGDWKTLIRTIDESLVGLMAEDRQALQRIILDLPRSVRDEHPRLSLYLECEWKRGDVDSPPFLAITRRMPATLSRLPDVMAPWDRVLALLTKSLVLRLKNDYPGALETAVELDALLATDAMIDRPPLVLAEAHFQGGMCRLLGLDLAGARESFHRSAELARGFDNAIYQSFTRATAALALTRALEGEIEQASALLLALGTDAMVDTSMLVANALVAISRMDPLNARHWIAQLGDLRDGDEFWAFAVHAGNRYGLYWGDPVETDSDLDRAWAEHGDQLVAGSTAQVLLTSDAADLALLLGQLPRAEAALDQATVRNTWISVSRARLALLAGNPKHALLFILEGQGRGRIERHGQLDLAVLRAASEHAMERDEDATASLLRAINKSNRSGVVVPFHLLPQETLAALAALHPDAEAFVARHGLRGTSYLAPYQTLAGALSERELVVLRALDPGATIEQVARKLFVASNTVKAQLRSIYRKLNVSTRTEALLVAAELGLLDEDSRSA
;
A
#
# COMPACT_ATOMS: atom_id res chain seq x y z
N MET A 1 51.32 -38.96 -10.67
CA MET A 1 51.07 -38.87 -12.12
C MET A 1 50.93 -37.40 -12.46
N SER A 2 51.99 -36.82 -13.02
CA SER A 2 51.93 -35.45 -13.55
C SER A 2 51.00 -35.43 -14.77
N ARG A 3 49.76 -35.02 -14.62
CA ARG A 3 48.88 -34.69 -15.76
C ARG A 3 49.45 -33.46 -16.43
N PRO A 4 49.72 -33.49 -17.76
CA PRO A 4 50.00 -32.26 -18.45
C PRO A 4 48.83 -31.32 -18.31
N LEU A 5 49.04 -30.09 -17.86
CA LEU A 5 48.07 -29.01 -17.90
C LEU A 5 47.50 -28.90 -19.30
N HIS A 6 46.22 -29.07 -19.46
CA HIS A 6 45.50 -29.11 -20.71
C HIS A 6 45.91 -28.01 -21.68
N HIS A 7 46.40 -28.38 -22.85
CA HIS A 7 46.41 -27.57 -24.04
C HIS A 7 44.95 -27.30 -24.42
N GLY A 8 44.46 -26.10 -24.19
CA GLY A 8 43.16 -25.73 -24.68
C GLY A 8 42.37 -24.68 -23.92
N ILE A 9 42.82 -24.25 -22.71
CA ILE A 9 42.15 -23.16 -22.06
C ILE A 9 42.54 -21.85 -22.77
N PRO A 10 41.61 -21.06 -23.30
CA PRO A 10 41.93 -19.75 -23.87
C PRO A 10 42.73 -18.96 -22.86
N ARG A 11 43.76 -18.23 -23.35
CA ARG A 11 44.62 -17.38 -22.52
C ARG A 11 43.78 -16.29 -21.82
N VAL A 12 43.16 -16.60 -20.69
CA VAL A 12 42.55 -15.61 -19.81
C VAL A 12 43.69 -14.92 -19.08
N LYS A 13 44.43 -14.15 -19.83
CA LYS A 13 45.43 -13.24 -19.29
C LYS A 13 44.75 -11.98 -18.85
N THR A 14 44.34 -11.83 -17.57
CA THR A 14 44.14 -10.42 -17.13
C THR A 14 43.95 -10.30 -15.65
N ILE A 15 44.14 -9.14 -15.14
CA ILE A 15 43.90 -8.49 -13.83
C ILE A 15 43.95 -9.40 -12.59
N ALA A 16 43.19 -10.51 -12.54
CA ALA A 16 43.32 -11.49 -11.46
C ALA A 16 44.71 -12.11 -11.41
N ALA A 17 45.33 -12.35 -12.56
CA ALA A 17 46.71 -12.87 -12.63
C ALA A 17 47.73 -11.84 -12.15
N THR A 18 47.55 -10.56 -12.47
CA THR A 18 48.44 -9.47 -12.04
C THR A 18 48.29 -9.14 -10.56
N GLU A 19 47.09 -9.15 -10.01
CA GLU A 19 46.86 -8.96 -8.58
C GLU A 19 47.32 -10.16 -7.75
N PHE A 20 47.22 -11.36 -8.29
CA PHE A 20 47.65 -12.59 -7.63
C PHE A 20 49.14 -12.83 -7.77
N SER A 21 49.74 -12.58 -8.94
CA SER A 21 51.15 -12.79 -9.19
C SER A 21 52.02 -11.81 -8.38
N ALA A 22 51.58 -10.59 -8.17
CA ALA A 22 52.32 -9.60 -7.36
C ALA A 22 52.55 -10.03 -5.90
N PRO A 23 51.56 -10.52 -5.12
CA PRO A 23 51.76 -11.11 -3.82
C PRO A 23 52.61 -12.39 -3.86
N ALA A 24 52.37 -13.27 -4.82
CA ALA A 24 53.09 -14.56 -4.94
C ALA A 24 54.54 -14.37 -5.36
N GLN A 25 54.90 -13.30 -6.04
CA GLN A 25 56.30 -12.90 -6.37
C GLN A 25 56.99 -12.22 -5.21
N ALA A 26 56.27 -11.50 -4.35
CA ALA A 26 56.80 -10.76 -3.23
C ALA A 26 56.94 -11.63 -1.95
N THR A 27 56.22 -12.74 -1.85
CA THR A 27 56.21 -13.58 -0.65
C THR A 27 56.56 -15.02 -0.98
N ARG A 28 57.30 -15.68 -0.06
CA ARG A 28 57.65 -17.09 -0.22
C ARG A 28 56.49 -18.06 0.08
N VAL A 29 55.40 -17.57 0.71
CA VAL A 29 54.22 -18.39 1.04
C VAL A 29 52.95 -17.61 0.71
N THR A 30 52.15 -18.17 -0.16
CA THR A 30 50.79 -17.67 -0.44
C THR A 30 49.77 -18.74 -0.08
N ILE A 31 48.77 -18.36 0.68
CA ILE A 31 47.74 -19.27 1.16
C ILE A 31 46.41 -18.85 0.53
N LEU A 32 45.80 -19.77 -0.21
CA LEU A 32 44.49 -19.62 -0.81
C LEU A 32 43.44 -20.38 0.01
N HIS A 33 42.45 -19.70 0.48
CA HIS A 33 41.30 -20.37 1.07
C HIS A 33 40.44 -20.99 0.01
N SER A 34 40.34 -22.32 0.04
CA SER A 34 39.34 -23.03 -0.77
C SER A 34 38.01 -23.08 -0.04
N VAL A 35 36.97 -22.85 -0.74
CA VAL A 35 35.58 -22.97 -0.29
C VAL A 35 34.87 -23.96 -1.22
N PRO A 36 33.97 -24.80 -0.74
CA PRO A 36 33.13 -25.63 -1.59
C PRO A 36 32.47 -24.74 -2.64
N LEU A 37 32.54 -24.98 -3.90
CA LEU A 37 32.03 -24.20 -5.04
C LEU A 37 33.05 -23.32 -5.76
N VAL A 38 34.28 -23.10 -5.23
CA VAL A 38 35.34 -22.39 -5.97
C VAL A 38 36.44 -23.38 -6.33
N PRO A 39 36.65 -23.73 -7.60
CA PRO A 39 37.76 -24.55 -8.01
C PRO A 39 39.05 -23.74 -8.01
N VAL A 40 39.56 -23.45 -6.83
CA VAL A 40 40.78 -22.67 -6.60
C VAL A 40 41.95 -23.31 -7.36
N ARG A 41 41.90 -24.61 -7.54
CA ARG A 41 42.91 -25.37 -8.30
C ARG A 41 43.00 -24.93 -9.77
N ASP A 42 41.85 -24.84 -10.46
CA ASP A 42 41.80 -24.47 -11.87
C ASP A 42 42.21 -23.02 -12.08
N ILE A 43 41.80 -22.14 -11.15
CA ILE A 43 42.24 -20.74 -11.14
C ILE A 43 43.76 -20.65 -10.97
N LEU A 44 44.28 -21.35 -10.00
CA LEU A 44 45.71 -21.35 -9.70
C LEU A 44 46.50 -21.93 -10.90
N ALA A 45 46.02 -23.02 -11.48
CA ALA A 45 46.63 -23.59 -12.66
C ALA A 45 46.69 -22.60 -13.84
N ALA A 46 45.59 -21.85 -14.09
CA ALA A 46 45.56 -20.84 -15.13
C ALA A 46 46.55 -19.71 -14.88
N VAL A 47 46.67 -19.24 -13.65
CA VAL A 47 47.55 -18.13 -13.23
C VAL A 47 49.03 -18.58 -13.33
N LEU A 48 49.34 -19.79 -12.92
CA LEU A 48 50.70 -20.27 -12.87
C LEU A 48 51.28 -20.71 -14.20
N VAL A 49 50.47 -20.87 -15.26
CA VAL A 49 50.95 -21.16 -16.61
C VAL A 49 51.90 -20.08 -17.14
N ASP A 50 51.69 -18.84 -16.83
CA ASP A 50 52.54 -17.72 -17.28
C ASP A 50 53.86 -17.58 -16.52
N ASP A 51 53.95 -18.17 -15.34
CA ASP A 51 55.11 -18.05 -14.44
C ASP A 51 56.22 -19.08 -14.77
N ARG A 52 55.95 -19.99 -15.68
CA ARG A 52 56.90 -21.10 -16.08
C ARG A 52 58.19 -20.64 -16.71
N ASN A 53 58.26 -19.41 -17.19
CA ASN A 53 59.48 -18.92 -17.83
C ASN A 53 60.60 -18.57 -16.85
N ASP A 54 60.28 -18.26 -15.59
CA ASP A 54 61.19 -17.80 -14.58
C ASP A 54 61.48 -18.80 -13.47
N ARG A 55 60.64 -19.82 -13.29
CA ARG A 55 60.78 -20.87 -12.28
C ARG A 55 60.15 -22.21 -12.64
N ASP A 56 60.62 -23.25 -11.97
CA ASP A 56 60.01 -24.55 -12.09
C ASP A 56 58.77 -24.65 -11.21
N ILE A 57 57.71 -25.31 -11.65
CA ILE A 57 56.44 -25.42 -10.92
C ILE A 57 56.07 -26.90 -10.76
N ILE A 58 55.91 -27.35 -9.51
CA ILE A 58 55.39 -28.66 -9.15
C ILE A 58 54.06 -28.55 -8.47
N TRP A 59 53.05 -29.29 -8.96
CA TRP A 59 51.75 -29.40 -8.34
C TRP A 59 51.54 -30.69 -7.61
N ILE A 60 51.10 -30.67 -6.34
CA ILE A 60 50.87 -31.85 -5.51
C ILE A 60 49.55 -31.70 -4.78
N ASP A 61 48.79 -32.79 -4.85
CA ASP A 61 47.58 -32.99 -4.05
C ASP A 61 47.91 -33.94 -2.87
N PHE A 62 47.75 -33.43 -1.64
CA PHE A 62 47.95 -34.23 -0.44
C PHE A 62 46.62 -34.81 0.02
N GLU A 63 46.35 -36.05 -0.36
CA GLU A 63 45.17 -36.79 0.08
C GLU A 63 45.31 -37.31 1.52
N GLU A 64 44.19 -37.60 2.18
CA GLU A 64 44.07 -37.90 3.62
C GLU A 64 44.83 -39.16 4.06
N ASN A 65 45.07 -40.15 3.18
CA ASN A 65 45.68 -41.41 3.47
C ASN A 65 47.01 -41.66 2.72
N ALA A 66 47.57 -40.65 2.09
CA ALA A 66 48.79 -40.78 1.36
C ALA A 66 50.05 -40.55 2.24
N THR A 67 51.15 -41.15 1.86
CA THR A 67 52.46 -40.81 2.43
C THR A 67 52.95 -39.50 1.73
N PRO A 68 52.73 -38.33 2.37
CA PRO A 68 52.83 -37.03 1.65
C PRO A 68 54.26 -36.80 1.09
N TRP A 69 55.28 -37.23 1.82
CA TRP A 69 56.68 -37.03 1.47
C TRP A 69 57.13 -37.99 0.34
N GLU A 70 56.57 -39.20 0.25
CA GLU A 70 56.80 -40.11 -0.87
C GLU A 70 56.18 -39.58 -2.17
N HIS A 71 54.97 -39.01 -2.09
CA HIS A 71 54.32 -38.36 -3.25
C HIS A 71 55.12 -37.14 -3.73
N LEU A 72 55.59 -36.30 -2.81
CA LEU A 72 56.39 -35.13 -3.14
C LEU A 72 57.73 -35.56 -3.79
N ARG A 73 58.41 -36.57 -3.22
CA ARG A 73 59.63 -37.13 -3.79
C ARG A 73 59.39 -37.68 -5.21
N ALA A 74 58.36 -38.48 -5.38
CA ALA A 74 58.03 -39.06 -6.69
C ALA A 74 57.69 -37.97 -7.74
N ALA A 75 57.01 -36.93 -7.35
CA ALA A 75 56.70 -35.77 -8.23
C ALA A 75 57.97 -34.99 -8.59
N MET A 76 58.92 -34.86 -7.66
CA MET A 76 60.21 -34.23 -7.95
C MET A 76 61.09 -35.14 -8.83
N ASP A 77 61.14 -36.45 -8.55
CA ASP A 77 61.88 -37.42 -9.37
C ASP A 77 61.37 -37.39 -10.80
N ASP A 78 60.08 -37.37 -11.02
CA ASP A 78 59.45 -37.26 -12.35
C ASP A 78 59.73 -35.89 -13.04
N ALA A 79 59.62 -34.79 -12.32
CA ALA A 79 59.81 -33.44 -12.85
C ALA A 79 61.26 -33.15 -13.26
N PHE A 80 62.25 -33.67 -12.54
CA PHE A 80 63.68 -33.39 -12.73
C PHE A 80 64.45 -34.55 -13.29
N GLY A 81 63.80 -35.72 -13.52
CA GLY A 81 64.44 -36.89 -14.05
C GLY A 81 65.52 -37.48 -13.12
N THR A 82 65.32 -37.36 -11.82
CA THR A 82 66.22 -37.77 -10.77
C THR A 82 65.70 -39.01 -10.03
N ALA A 83 66.50 -39.68 -9.31
CA ALA A 83 66.11 -40.71 -8.35
C ALA A 83 66.71 -40.33 -6.98
N LEU A 84 65.99 -39.61 -6.18
CA LEU A 84 66.44 -39.10 -4.92
C LEU A 84 66.56 -40.21 -3.87
N PRO A 85 67.82 -40.51 -3.38
CA PRO A 85 68.04 -41.59 -2.45
C PRO A 85 67.75 -41.18 -0.97
N GLY A 86 67.37 -42.15 -0.18
CA GLY A 86 67.21 -41.97 1.28
C GLY A 86 65.71 -41.86 1.74
N ASP A 87 65.51 -41.42 2.92
CA ASP A 87 64.16 -41.21 3.43
C ASP A 87 63.46 -40.11 2.61
N PRO A 88 62.13 -40.19 2.40
CA PRO A 88 61.42 -39.31 1.44
C PRO A 88 61.55 -37.84 1.80
N PHE A 89 61.46 -37.42 3.07
CA PHE A 89 61.57 -36.05 3.49
C PHE A 89 63.01 -35.50 3.39
N GLY A 90 63.99 -36.28 3.92
CA GLY A 90 65.41 -35.92 3.82
C GLY A 90 65.91 -35.83 2.40
N ALA A 91 65.47 -36.73 1.51
CA ALA A 91 65.78 -36.70 0.10
C ALA A 91 65.30 -35.45 -0.61
N VAL A 92 64.05 -35.06 -0.36
CA VAL A 92 63.43 -33.77 -0.87
C VAL A 92 64.20 -32.58 -0.30
N ALA A 93 64.44 -32.54 1.01
CA ALA A 93 65.16 -31.42 1.65
C ALA A 93 66.59 -31.28 1.08
N GLY A 94 67.31 -32.44 0.87
CA GLY A 94 68.64 -32.45 0.26
C GLY A 94 68.64 -31.91 -1.17
N PHE A 95 67.68 -32.30 -2.00
CA PHE A 95 67.51 -31.78 -3.36
C PHE A 95 67.25 -30.27 -3.37
N LEU A 96 66.35 -29.80 -2.50
CA LEU A 96 66.01 -28.38 -2.40
C LEU A 96 67.16 -27.48 -1.95
N LEU A 97 68.10 -28.03 -1.15
CA LEU A 97 69.34 -27.34 -0.78
C LEU A 97 70.27 -27.13 -1.97
N ALA A 98 70.25 -28.04 -2.93
CA ALA A 98 71.08 -27.97 -4.11
C ALA A 98 70.44 -27.29 -5.30
N LEU A 99 69.25 -26.71 -5.13
CA LEU A 99 68.48 -26.11 -6.20
C LEU A 99 69.09 -24.75 -6.61
N GLU A 100 69.43 -24.61 -7.90
CA GLU A 100 70.00 -23.41 -8.46
C GLU A 100 68.96 -22.45 -9.05
N ARG A 101 67.80 -22.97 -9.40
CA ARG A 101 66.67 -22.19 -9.98
C ARG A 101 65.51 -22.07 -8.98
N PRO A 102 64.71 -20.98 -9.02
CA PRO A 102 63.51 -20.89 -8.19
C PRO A 102 62.52 -22.02 -8.49
N LEU A 103 61.94 -22.60 -7.44
CA LEU A 103 60.90 -23.62 -7.49
C LEU A 103 59.64 -23.12 -6.79
N LEU A 104 58.51 -23.22 -7.48
CA LEU A 104 57.19 -23.02 -6.90
C LEU A 104 56.51 -24.38 -6.65
N LEU A 105 56.22 -24.66 -5.37
CA LEU A 105 55.44 -25.82 -5.00
C LEU A 105 53.98 -25.39 -4.77
N ALA A 106 53.09 -25.81 -5.63
CA ALA A 106 51.67 -25.64 -5.49
C ALA A 106 51.09 -26.89 -4.81
N VAL A 107 50.52 -26.70 -3.62
CA VAL A 107 50.02 -27.79 -2.79
C VAL A 107 48.53 -27.65 -2.50
N GLU A 108 47.79 -28.72 -2.62
CA GLU A 108 46.40 -28.83 -2.22
C GLU A 108 46.33 -29.62 -0.90
N LEU A 109 45.78 -29.03 0.15
CA LEU A 109 45.74 -29.59 1.49
C LEU A 109 44.29 -29.84 1.92
N HIS A 110 43.85 -31.08 1.86
CA HIS A 110 42.51 -31.47 2.29
C HIS A 110 42.34 -31.43 3.84
N PRO A 111 41.11 -31.36 4.36
CA PRO A 111 40.88 -31.21 5.81
C PRO A 111 41.51 -32.29 6.67
N GLY A 112 41.61 -33.54 6.18
CA GLY A 112 42.16 -34.67 6.89
C GLY A 112 43.69 -34.78 6.89
N VAL A 113 44.36 -33.93 6.11
CA VAL A 113 45.84 -33.92 6.07
C VAL A 113 46.40 -33.39 7.36
N GLY A 114 47.19 -34.18 8.06
CA GLY A 114 47.69 -33.90 9.42
C GLY A 114 48.61 -32.68 9.52
N ALA A 115 48.68 -32.06 10.69
CA ALA A 115 49.53 -30.89 10.97
C ALA A 115 51.03 -31.12 10.76
N VAL A 116 51.46 -32.37 10.67
CA VAL A 116 52.85 -32.77 10.38
C VAL A 116 53.26 -32.31 8.99
N VAL A 117 52.32 -32.31 8.04
CA VAL A 117 52.59 -31.83 6.66
C VAL A 117 52.78 -30.31 6.65
N ASP A 118 52.00 -29.59 7.42
CA ASP A 118 52.13 -28.12 7.54
C ASP A 118 53.52 -27.77 8.12
N SER A 119 53.98 -28.46 9.14
CA SER A 119 55.28 -28.25 9.74
C SER A 119 56.40 -28.60 8.77
N GLY A 120 56.31 -29.75 8.11
CA GLY A 120 57.31 -30.19 7.13
C GLY A 120 57.41 -29.22 5.91
N LEU A 121 56.31 -28.69 5.41
CA LEU A 121 56.34 -27.68 4.35
C LEU A 121 57.04 -26.40 4.79
N LEU A 122 56.86 -25.97 6.03
CA LEU A 122 57.57 -24.81 6.59
C LEU A 122 59.07 -25.11 6.80
N ASP A 123 59.39 -26.32 7.22
CA ASP A 123 60.81 -26.78 7.38
C ASP A 123 61.53 -26.85 6.03
N LEU A 124 60.86 -27.27 4.96
CA LEU A 124 61.38 -27.22 3.59
C LEU A 124 61.61 -25.79 3.11
N LEU A 125 60.69 -24.87 3.42
CA LEU A 125 60.89 -23.45 3.16
C LEU A 125 62.08 -22.85 3.90
N ALA A 126 62.29 -23.24 5.16
CA ALA A 126 63.43 -22.81 5.94
C ALA A 126 64.74 -23.36 5.34
N THR A 127 64.71 -24.53 4.75
CA THR A 127 65.87 -25.22 4.21
C THR A 127 66.34 -24.60 2.87
N SER A 128 65.44 -24.20 1.98
CA SER A 128 65.79 -23.67 0.65
C SER A 128 65.29 -22.24 0.45
N PRO A 129 66.16 -21.28 0.14
CA PRO A 129 65.77 -19.91 -0.21
C PRO A 129 65.12 -19.82 -1.60
N GLN A 130 65.31 -20.83 -2.44
CA GLN A 130 64.76 -20.89 -3.80
C GLN A 130 63.33 -21.45 -3.82
N LEU A 131 62.80 -22.01 -2.71
CA LEU A 131 61.51 -22.58 -2.63
C LEU A 131 60.47 -21.49 -2.29
N SER A 132 59.38 -21.47 -3.04
CA SER A 132 58.14 -20.77 -2.74
C SER A 132 56.99 -21.77 -2.67
N ILE A 133 56.00 -21.53 -1.83
CA ILE A 133 54.83 -22.38 -1.70
C ILE A 133 53.54 -21.59 -1.92
N VAL A 134 52.67 -22.12 -2.73
CA VAL A 134 51.27 -21.71 -2.84
C VAL A 134 50.43 -22.85 -2.31
N ALA A 135 49.76 -22.65 -1.17
CA ALA A 135 48.94 -23.68 -0.55
C ALA A 135 47.43 -23.36 -0.71
N VAL A 136 46.72 -24.29 -1.31
CA VAL A 136 45.27 -24.28 -1.33
C VAL A 136 44.79 -25.10 -0.15
N CYS A 137 44.01 -24.51 0.77
CA CYS A 137 43.55 -25.23 1.95
C CYS A 137 42.10 -24.82 2.35
N THR A 138 41.37 -25.82 2.86
CA THR A 138 40.09 -25.68 3.52
C THR A 138 40.26 -25.58 5.02
N GLY A 139 39.68 -24.60 5.66
CA GLY A 139 39.73 -24.43 7.13
C GLY A 139 41.06 -23.86 7.68
N ARG A 140 41.19 -23.82 9.04
CA ARG A 140 42.38 -23.30 9.73
C ARG A 140 43.48 -24.32 9.81
N ARG A 141 44.65 -23.94 9.40
CA ARG A 141 45.87 -24.84 9.43
C ARG A 141 47.02 -24.14 10.13
N ALA A 142 47.93 -24.95 10.65
CA ALA A 142 49.15 -24.47 11.29
C ALA A 142 50.04 -23.67 10.31
N LEU A 143 50.07 -24.06 9.06
CA LEU A 143 50.71 -23.33 7.94
C LEU A 143 50.29 -21.86 7.88
N MET A 144 49.04 -21.53 8.14
CA MET A 144 48.54 -20.14 8.10
C MET A 144 49.12 -19.29 9.24
N VAL A 145 49.26 -19.85 10.43
CA VAL A 145 49.71 -19.11 11.58
C VAL A 145 51.24 -18.97 11.56
N ARG A 146 51.93 -20.10 11.44
CA ARG A 146 53.39 -20.14 11.40
C ARG A 146 53.94 -19.50 10.13
N GLY A 147 53.28 -19.73 8.98
CA GLY A 147 53.65 -19.11 7.71
C GLY A 147 53.63 -17.59 7.77
N ARG A 148 52.63 -17.00 8.42
CA ARG A 148 52.58 -15.52 8.66
C ARG A 148 53.69 -15.05 9.60
N LEU A 149 53.98 -15.78 10.61
CA LEU A 149 54.99 -15.39 11.65
C LEU A 149 56.43 -15.57 11.15
N GLU A 150 56.70 -16.65 10.46
CA GLU A 150 58.08 -17.07 10.08
C GLU A 150 58.44 -16.61 8.64
N PHE A 151 57.48 -16.52 7.73
CA PHE A 151 57.70 -16.27 6.29
C PHE A 151 56.88 -15.17 5.68
N ALA A 152 56.24 -14.35 6.50
CA ALA A 152 55.35 -13.27 6.03
C ALA A 152 54.30 -13.72 5.00
N ALA A 153 53.70 -14.91 5.22
CA ALA A 153 52.73 -15.49 4.34
C ALA A 153 51.53 -14.57 4.06
N VAL A 154 51.12 -14.45 2.82
CA VAL A 154 49.93 -13.73 2.41
C VAL A 154 48.78 -14.70 2.27
N THR A 155 47.64 -14.36 2.85
CA THR A 155 46.39 -15.10 2.64
C THR A 155 45.55 -14.36 1.63
N VAL A 156 45.21 -15.04 0.55
CA VAL A 156 44.35 -14.51 -0.52
C VAL A 156 42.91 -15.01 -0.31
N SER A 157 41.98 -14.07 -0.25
CA SER A 157 40.55 -14.37 -0.20
C SER A 157 40.02 -14.76 -1.60
N PRO A 158 39.09 -15.68 -1.71
CA PRO A 158 38.37 -15.94 -2.97
C PRO A 158 37.77 -14.70 -3.62
N SER A 159 37.35 -13.71 -2.83
CA SER A 159 36.84 -12.44 -3.33
C SER A 159 37.88 -11.61 -4.11
N ALA A 160 39.18 -11.87 -3.90
CA ALA A 160 40.24 -11.23 -4.66
C ALA A 160 40.44 -11.86 -6.07
N LEU A 161 39.72 -12.94 -6.37
CA LEU A 161 39.75 -13.64 -7.64
C LEU A 161 38.56 -13.29 -8.54
N VAL A 162 37.79 -12.26 -8.21
CA VAL A 162 36.66 -11.77 -9.04
C VAL A 162 37.19 -10.83 -10.12
N LEU A 163 36.70 -11.00 -11.35
CA LEU A 163 37.07 -10.16 -12.48
C LEU A 163 36.19 -8.88 -12.51
N ASP A 164 36.83 -7.75 -12.79
CA ASP A 164 36.08 -6.50 -13.08
C ASP A 164 35.57 -6.49 -14.55
N ALA A 165 34.82 -5.44 -14.92
CA ALA A 165 34.31 -5.27 -16.27
C ALA A 165 35.40 -5.30 -17.34
N ARG A 166 36.59 -4.78 -17.04
CA ARG A 166 37.73 -4.77 -17.95
C ARG A 166 38.30 -6.17 -18.14
N GLY A 167 38.43 -6.94 -17.06
CA GLY A 167 38.86 -8.31 -17.09
C GLY A 167 37.92 -9.22 -17.88
N ILE A 168 36.63 -9.04 -17.69
CA ILE A 168 35.60 -9.81 -18.44
C ILE A 168 35.66 -9.49 -19.94
N ARG A 169 35.79 -8.22 -20.32
CA ARG A 169 35.94 -7.82 -21.73
C ARG A 169 37.20 -8.40 -22.37
N ALA A 170 38.30 -8.35 -21.64
CA ALA A 170 39.55 -8.89 -22.11
C ALA A 170 39.50 -10.42 -22.29
N ALA A 171 38.88 -11.12 -21.36
CA ALA A 171 38.66 -12.57 -21.45
C ALA A 171 37.73 -12.92 -22.63
N ALA A 172 36.64 -12.21 -22.81
CA ALA A 172 35.73 -12.41 -23.96
C ALA A 172 36.41 -12.16 -25.30
N ALA A 173 37.24 -11.12 -25.39
CA ALA A 173 38.01 -10.81 -26.61
C ALA A 173 39.01 -11.91 -27.00
N THR A 174 39.50 -12.72 -26.05
CA THR A 174 40.42 -13.83 -26.36
C THR A 174 39.76 -14.94 -27.18
N VAL A 175 38.43 -15.05 -27.08
CA VAL A 175 37.63 -16.04 -27.88
C VAL A 175 36.84 -15.34 -28.99
N GLY A 176 37.16 -14.09 -29.32
CA GLY A 176 36.55 -13.34 -30.43
C GLY A 176 35.20 -12.72 -30.13
N LEU A 177 34.78 -12.65 -28.85
CA LEU A 177 33.51 -12.05 -28.45
C LEU A 177 33.68 -10.57 -28.12
N CYS A 178 32.82 -9.73 -28.71
CA CYS A 178 32.72 -8.32 -28.38
C CYS A 178 31.65 -8.14 -27.27
N LEU A 179 32.03 -7.40 -26.21
CA LEU A 179 31.11 -6.98 -25.15
C LEU A 179 31.18 -5.45 -24.98
N THR A 180 30.03 -4.81 -24.79
CA THR A 180 29.99 -3.40 -24.38
C THR A 180 30.51 -3.27 -22.95
N GLU A 181 30.96 -2.07 -22.56
CA GLU A 181 31.38 -1.78 -21.21
C GLU A 181 30.24 -1.95 -20.20
N ALA A 182 29.02 -1.55 -20.59
CA ALA A 182 27.81 -1.73 -19.78
C ALA A 182 27.46 -3.22 -19.58
N ALA A 183 27.56 -4.04 -20.63
CA ALA A 183 27.29 -5.48 -20.55
C ALA A 183 28.34 -6.20 -19.67
N ALA A 184 29.62 -5.86 -19.82
CA ALA A 184 30.68 -6.40 -18.99
C ALA A 184 30.58 -5.93 -17.52
N ALA A 185 30.20 -4.68 -17.28
CA ALA A 185 29.92 -4.16 -15.93
C ALA A 185 28.74 -4.90 -15.29
N GLY A 186 27.68 -5.17 -16.05
CA GLY A 186 26.54 -5.97 -15.59
C GLY A 186 26.95 -7.42 -15.24
N LEU A 187 27.85 -8.03 -16.00
CA LEU A 187 28.41 -9.35 -15.69
C LEU A 187 29.37 -9.29 -14.49
N ALA A 188 30.13 -8.22 -14.31
CA ALA A 188 31.04 -8.04 -13.18
C ALA A 188 30.30 -7.78 -11.86
N GLN A 189 29.12 -7.19 -11.90
CA GLN A 189 28.27 -6.98 -10.72
C GLN A 189 27.62 -8.29 -10.22
N THR A 190 27.61 -9.32 -11.05
CA THR A 190 27.18 -10.65 -10.68
C THR A 190 28.42 -11.46 -10.31
N ALA A 191 28.32 -12.40 -9.37
CA ALA A 191 29.44 -13.29 -9.00
C ALA A 191 29.93 -14.20 -10.16
N LEU A 192 29.37 -13.99 -11.34
CA LEU A 192 29.76 -14.58 -12.62
C LEU A 192 31.15 -14.10 -13.11
N ALA A 193 31.65 -13.01 -12.50
CA ALA A 193 33.02 -12.55 -12.70
C ALA A 193 34.08 -13.43 -12.04
N GLN A 194 33.71 -14.62 -11.55
CA GLN A 194 34.68 -15.57 -11.00
C GLN A 194 35.64 -16.05 -12.08
N ALA A 195 36.89 -15.97 -11.76
CA ALA A 195 37.97 -16.23 -12.71
C ALA A 195 37.97 -17.66 -13.31
N ASP A 196 37.18 -18.57 -12.77
CA ASP A 196 37.09 -19.95 -13.17
C ASP A 196 35.79 -20.32 -13.91
N VAL A 197 34.67 -19.66 -13.57
CA VAL A 197 33.39 -19.88 -14.23
C VAL A 197 33.40 -19.28 -15.62
N LEU A 198 33.95 -18.09 -15.74
CA LEU A 198 34.00 -17.39 -17.02
C LEU A 198 34.82 -18.12 -18.11
N PRO A 199 36.03 -18.67 -17.84
CA PRO A 199 36.75 -19.45 -18.80
C PRO A 199 36.02 -20.73 -19.27
N ALA A 200 35.35 -21.41 -18.32
CA ALA A 200 34.56 -22.59 -18.63
C ALA A 200 33.36 -22.24 -19.54
N ALA A 201 32.66 -21.17 -19.24
CA ALA A 201 31.56 -20.66 -20.04
C ALA A 201 32.04 -20.19 -21.44
N LEU A 202 33.16 -19.47 -21.51
CA LEU A 202 33.76 -19.05 -22.78
C LEU A 202 34.22 -20.24 -23.65
N ALA A 203 34.72 -21.31 -23.03
CA ALA A 203 35.12 -22.52 -23.72
C ALA A 203 33.94 -23.29 -24.31
N MET A 204 32.72 -23.10 -23.79
CA MET A 204 31.50 -23.72 -24.28
C MET A 204 30.81 -22.92 -25.39
N MET A 205 31.19 -21.65 -25.55
CA MET A 205 30.63 -20.81 -26.61
C MET A 205 31.17 -21.19 -27.97
N GLU A 206 30.34 -21.86 -28.79
CA GLU A 206 30.66 -22.06 -30.20
C GLU A 206 30.57 -20.76 -31.01
N PRO A 207 31.44 -20.53 -31.96
CA PRO A 207 31.35 -19.39 -32.87
C PRO A 207 30.08 -19.52 -33.72
N ASP A 208 29.08 -18.73 -33.43
CA ASP A 208 27.82 -18.74 -34.17
C ASP A 208 27.88 -17.67 -35.27
N ALA A 209 27.89 -18.13 -36.51
CA ALA A 209 27.98 -17.25 -37.70
C ALA A 209 26.74 -16.36 -37.88
N ASP A 210 25.61 -16.71 -37.26
CA ASP A 210 24.33 -15.97 -37.39
C ASP A 210 24.17 -14.81 -36.42
N VAL A 211 24.92 -14.77 -35.29
CA VAL A 211 24.78 -13.72 -34.26
C VAL A 211 25.75 -12.55 -34.48
N GLY A 212 26.76 -12.73 -35.28
CA GLY A 212 27.74 -11.70 -35.64
C GLY A 212 28.41 -11.02 -34.42
N ASP A 213 28.85 -9.79 -34.57
CA ASP A 213 29.53 -9.00 -33.56
C ASP A 213 28.55 -8.21 -32.64
N ASP A 214 27.28 -8.63 -32.49
CA ASP A 214 26.33 -7.96 -31.62
C ASP A 214 26.69 -8.14 -30.12
N PRO A 215 27.16 -7.08 -29.43
CA PRO A 215 27.66 -7.21 -28.08
C PRO A 215 26.58 -7.59 -27.05
N ASP A 216 25.31 -7.22 -27.28
CA ASP A 216 24.21 -7.49 -26.34
C ASP A 216 23.76 -8.95 -26.49
N ALA A 217 23.68 -9.47 -27.70
CA ALA A 217 23.43 -10.88 -27.94
C ALA A 217 24.53 -11.76 -27.35
N ASN A 218 25.79 -11.39 -27.52
CA ASN A 218 26.95 -12.07 -26.95
C ASN A 218 26.89 -12.08 -25.40
N ALA A 219 26.46 -10.96 -24.77
CA ALA A 219 26.31 -10.91 -23.33
C ALA A 219 25.19 -11.85 -22.80
N ILE A 220 24.08 -11.96 -23.55
CA ILE A 220 22.99 -12.87 -23.22
C ILE A 220 23.44 -14.32 -23.31
N ARG A 221 24.12 -14.69 -24.40
CA ARG A 221 24.66 -16.03 -24.61
C ARG A 221 25.68 -16.39 -23.53
N LEU A 222 26.65 -15.51 -23.27
CA LEU A 222 27.64 -15.75 -22.22
C LEU A 222 27.00 -15.94 -20.84
N ARG A 223 25.97 -15.17 -20.54
CA ARG A 223 25.20 -15.36 -19.30
C ARG A 223 24.52 -16.71 -19.21
N ALA A 224 23.98 -17.22 -20.33
CA ALA A 224 23.36 -18.54 -20.38
C ALA A 224 24.39 -19.65 -20.12
N GLU A 225 25.59 -19.60 -20.78
CA GLU A 225 26.65 -20.55 -20.55
C GLU A 225 27.21 -20.51 -19.12
N ILE A 226 27.36 -19.34 -18.56
CA ILE A 226 27.74 -19.21 -17.17
C ILE A 226 26.69 -19.87 -16.24
N SER A 227 25.40 -19.66 -16.51
CA SER A 227 24.33 -20.32 -15.74
C SER A 227 24.44 -21.84 -15.82
N PHE A 228 24.68 -22.37 -17.00
CA PHE A 228 24.87 -23.82 -17.22
C PHE A 228 26.10 -24.38 -16.47
N VAL A 229 27.23 -23.69 -16.46
CA VAL A 229 28.42 -24.09 -15.69
C VAL A 229 28.12 -24.14 -14.19
N LEU A 230 27.34 -23.17 -13.67
CA LEU A 230 26.92 -23.13 -12.28
C LEU A 230 25.95 -24.28 -11.93
N GLU A 231 25.04 -24.63 -12.84
CA GLU A 231 24.17 -25.81 -12.71
C GLU A 231 24.97 -27.10 -12.63
N LEU A 232 25.92 -27.33 -13.55
CA LEU A 232 26.81 -28.50 -13.53
C LEU A 232 27.58 -28.61 -12.19
N ARG A 233 28.00 -27.48 -11.63
CA ARG A 233 28.69 -27.46 -10.33
C ARG A 233 27.77 -27.83 -9.20
N SER A 234 26.56 -27.27 -9.15
CA SER A 234 25.61 -27.59 -8.08
C SER A 234 25.29 -29.08 -8.07
N GLN A 235 25.23 -29.73 -9.28
CA GLN A 235 25.05 -31.18 -9.41
C GLN A 235 26.22 -32.03 -8.87
N SER A 236 27.43 -31.48 -8.83
CA SER A 236 28.61 -32.18 -8.30
C SER A 236 28.73 -32.21 -6.79
N LEU A 237 27.90 -31.44 -6.07
CA LEU A 237 27.94 -31.39 -4.61
C LEU A 237 27.38 -32.66 -3.98
N SER A 238 27.96 -33.09 -2.85
CA SER A 238 27.31 -34.08 -1.99
C SER A 238 26.04 -33.51 -1.36
N ASP A 239 25.12 -34.36 -0.88
CA ASP A 239 23.89 -33.92 -0.24
C ASP A 239 24.14 -33.07 1.02
N GLU A 240 25.21 -33.35 1.75
CA GLU A 240 25.64 -32.58 2.90
C GLU A 240 26.15 -31.18 2.51
N GLN A 241 26.98 -31.13 1.46
CA GLN A 241 27.49 -29.87 0.90
C GLN A 241 26.35 -29.04 0.28
N LEU A 242 25.43 -29.71 -0.43
CA LEU A 242 24.24 -29.08 -1.00
C LEU A 242 23.33 -28.52 0.08
N SER A 243 23.12 -29.24 1.18
CA SER A 243 22.36 -28.75 2.34
C SER A 243 23.01 -27.53 2.97
N ALA A 244 24.32 -27.52 3.11
CA ALA A 244 25.06 -26.37 3.62
C ALA A 244 24.95 -25.15 2.66
N ALA A 245 25.08 -25.37 1.36
CA ALA A 245 24.89 -24.33 0.34
C ALA A 245 23.44 -23.79 0.34
N ALA A 246 22.44 -24.67 0.44
CA ALA A 246 21.05 -24.32 0.50
C ALA A 246 20.71 -23.47 1.74
N SER A 247 21.33 -23.71 2.89
CA SER A 247 21.12 -22.91 4.10
C SER A 247 21.49 -21.43 3.91
N ILE A 248 22.43 -21.16 3.01
CA ILE A 248 22.86 -19.80 2.64
C ILE A 248 22.00 -19.27 1.47
N ALA A 249 21.57 -20.15 0.57
CA ALA A 249 20.82 -19.79 -0.62
C ALA A 249 19.33 -19.49 -0.35
N VAL A 250 18.71 -20.13 0.64
CA VAL A 250 17.28 -19.98 0.96
C VAL A 250 16.93 -18.54 1.38
N PRO A 251 17.60 -17.89 2.36
CA PRO A 251 17.31 -16.52 2.68
C PRO A 251 17.74 -15.57 1.55
N ALA A 252 16.94 -14.52 1.33
CA ALA A 252 17.33 -13.45 0.41
C ALA A 252 18.46 -12.59 1.01
N ASP A 253 18.35 -12.33 2.31
CA ASP A 253 19.28 -11.55 3.11
C ASP A 253 19.72 -12.40 4.28
N LEU A 254 21.02 -12.58 4.45
CA LEU A 254 21.56 -13.43 5.50
C LEU A 254 22.22 -12.60 6.60
N SER A 255 21.71 -12.70 7.80
CA SER A 255 22.38 -12.19 9.02
C SER A 255 22.95 -13.33 9.86
N ALA A 256 23.90 -13.00 10.76
CA ALA A 256 24.46 -13.99 11.68
C ALA A 256 23.37 -14.69 12.51
N ARG A 257 22.41 -13.91 12.99
CA ARG A 257 21.28 -14.41 13.78
C ARG A 257 20.39 -15.34 12.97
N MET A 258 20.07 -14.96 11.72
CA MET A 258 19.25 -15.81 10.83
C MET A 258 19.96 -17.12 10.53
N LEU A 259 21.27 -17.07 10.24
CA LEU A 259 22.05 -18.29 10.01
C LEU A 259 22.10 -19.20 11.24
N ALA A 260 22.22 -18.63 12.44
CA ALA A 260 22.14 -19.39 13.70
C ALA A 260 20.76 -20.06 13.86
N ASP A 261 19.69 -19.35 13.62
CA ASP A 261 18.31 -19.87 13.69
C ASP A 261 18.05 -20.99 12.67
N ILE A 262 18.64 -20.87 11.47
CA ILE A 262 18.51 -21.87 10.39
C ILE A 262 19.32 -23.14 10.70
N THR A 263 20.57 -22.98 11.15
CA THR A 263 21.50 -24.10 11.34
C THR A 263 21.43 -24.70 12.73
N GLY A 264 20.82 -24.02 13.69
CA GLY A 264 20.82 -24.41 15.10
C GLY A 264 22.17 -24.27 15.80
N GLN A 265 23.12 -23.53 15.19
CA GLN A 265 24.46 -23.30 15.76
C GLN A 265 24.71 -21.80 15.91
N ASP A 266 25.32 -21.42 17.03
CA ASP A 266 25.75 -20.05 17.23
C ASP A 266 26.80 -19.66 16.18
N VAL A 267 26.53 -18.64 15.40
CA VAL A 267 27.41 -18.14 14.35
C VAL A 267 28.02 -16.82 14.80
N ASP A 268 29.34 -16.86 15.03
CA ASP A 268 30.07 -15.65 15.40
C ASP A 268 30.39 -14.78 14.17
N ASP A 269 30.65 -13.47 14.39
CA ASP A 269 31.00 -12.52 13.32
C ASP A 269 32.19 -12.98 12.47
N ARG A 270 33.09 -13.81 13.04
CA ARG A 270 34.23 -14.36 12.31
C ARG A 270 33.84 -15.50 11.37
N GLN A 271 32.82 -16.28 11.74
CA GLN A 271 32.26 -17.30 10.84
C GLN A 271 31.46 -16.62 9.69
N LEU A 272 30.72 -15.57 10.02
CA LEU A 272 30.03 -14.78 9.03
C LEU A 272 31.00 -14.10 8.05
N GLN A 273 32.09 -13.54 8.57
CA GLN A 273 33.17 -12.94 7.77
C GLN A 273 33.90 -13.96 6.87
N ARG A 274 33.97 -15.23 7.26
CA ARG A 274 34.49 -16.32 6.42
C ARG A 274 33.51 -16.72 5.31
N LEU A 275 32.22 -16.72 5.61
CA LEU A 275 31.19 -16.92 4.60
C LEU A 275 31.19 -15.78 3.57
N THR A 276 31.40 -14.54 4.01
CA THR A 276 31.59 -13.37 3.13
C THR A 276 32.82 -13.50 2.21
N GLN A 277 33.86 -14.14 2.69
CA GLN A 277 35.07 -14.41 1.88
C GLN A 277 34.86 -15.48 0.81
N SER A 278 33.74 -16.20 0.87
CA SER A 278 33.45 -17.39 0.07
C SER A 278 32.27 -17.26 -0.89
N GLN A 279 32.16 -16.15 -1.64
CA GLN A 279 31.12 -15.92 -2.69
C GLN A 279 29.81 -15.29 -2.21
N VAL A 280 29.73 -14.86 -0.99
CA VAL A 280 28.58 -14.11 -0.48
C VAL A 280 28.90 -12.63 -0.65
N LEU A 281 28.11 -11.93 -1.46
CA LEU A 281 28.23 -10.48 -1.66
C LEU A 281 27.76 -9.75 -0.39
N LEU A 282 28.56 -8.83 0.12
CA LEU A 282 28.14 -7.90 1.17
C LEU A 282 27.49 -6.70 0.50
N ARG A 283 26.18 -6.54 0.69
CA ARG A 283 25.45 -5.36 0.21
C ARG A 283 24.71 -4.76 1.41
N ASP A 284 24.94 -3.50 1.68
CA ASP A 284 24.28 -2.77 2.79
C ASP A 284 24.41 -3.48 4.17
N GLY A 285 25.53 -4.16 4.42
CA GLY A 285 25.78 -4.89 5.66
C GLY A 285 25.13 -6.29 5.75
N GLN A 286 24.45 -6.74 4.70
CA GLN A 286 23.83 -8.05 4.61
C GLN A 286 24.55 -8.95 3.59
N LEU A 287 24.50 -10.24 3.81
CA LEU A 287 25.13 -11.24 2.97
C LEU A 287 24.12 -11.77 1.96
N HIS A 288 24.46 -11.69 0.69
CA HIS A 288 23.65 -12.21 -0.40
C HIS A 288 24.46 -13.23 -1.22
N LEU A 289 23.84 -14.35 -1.52
CA LEU A 289 24.36 -15.24 -2.56
C LEU A 289 23.99 -14.67 -3.92
N GLU A 290 24.93 -14.78 -4.88
CA GLU A 290 24.68 -14.33 -6.24
C GLU A 290 23.41 -14.99 -6.84
N PRO A 291 22.54 -14.23 -7.54
CA PRO A 291 21.23 -14.73 -7.95
C PRO A 291 21.27 -15.98 -8.82
N THR A 292 22.25 -16.13 -9.73
CA THR A 292 22.34 -17.30 -10.63
C THR A 292 22.82 -18.53 -9.87
N LEU A 293 23.83 -18.37 -9.04
CA LEU A 293 24.32 -19.46 -8.17
C LEU A 293 23.25 -19.87 -7.15
N ARG A 294 22.56 -18.88 -6.57
CA ARG A 294 21.44 -19.11 -5.67
C ARG A 294 20.38 -19.99 -6.32
N ARG A 295 19.99 -19.64 -7.55
CA ARG A 295 19.00 -20.41 -8.31
C ARG A 295 19.48 -21.83 -8.56
N ALA A 296 20.70 -22.03 -9.09
CA ALA A 296 21.25 -23.34 -9.38
C ALA A 296 21.31 -24.25 -8.12
N VAL A 297 21.71 -23.69 -6.97
CA VAL A 297 21.72 -24.42 -5.70
C VAL A 297 20.30 -24.78 -5.24
N LEU A 298 19.34 -23.86 -5.36
CA LEU A 298 17.96 -24.11 -4.95
C LEU A 298 17.27 -25.13 -5.86
N ASP A 299 17.48 -25.06 -7.17
CA ASP A 299 16.93 -26.00 -8.14
C ASP A 299 17.47 -27.43 -7.91
N GLU A 300 18.78 -27.56 -7.69
CA GLU A 300 19.40 -28.83 -7.35
C GLU A 300 18.96 -29.37 -5.98
N ALA A 301 18.84 -28.49 -4.98
CA ALA A 301 18.33 -28.85 -3.66
C ALA A 301 16.87 -29.31 -3.72
N GLN A 302 16.05 -28.65 -4.55
CA GLN A 302 14.66 -29.06 -4.78
C GLN A 302 14.56 -30.45 -5.40
N SER A 303 15.51 -30.79 -6.28
CA SER A 303 15.55 -32.11 -6.94
C SER A 303 16.04 -33.22 -6.00
N ARG A 304 17.11 -32.99 -5.24
CA ARG A 304 17.83 -34.04 -4.48
C ARG A 304 17.49 -34.10 -2.99
N ILE A 305 17.24 -32.95 -2.35
CA ILE A 305 17.02 -32.84 -0.91
C ILE A 305 15.76 -32.01 -0.55
N PRO A 306 14.59 -32.27 -1.17
CA PRO A 306 13.39 -31.45 -1.04
C PRO A 306 12.90 -31.31 0.41
N GLU A 307 13.00 -32.39 1.21
CA GLU A 307 12.59 -32.36 2.62
C GLU A 307 13.51 -31.46 3.48
N THR A 308 14.81 -31.47 3.20
CA THR A 308 15.76 -30.59 3.86
C THR A 308 15.54 -29.15 3.44
N LEU A 309 15.31 -28.89 2.15
CA LEU A 309 14.99 -27.58 1.62
C LEU A 309 13.71 -27.02 2.27
N ALA A 310 12.65 -27.83 2.36
CA ALA A 310 11.41 -27.42 3.04
C ALA A 310 11.63 -27.04 4.52
N ARG A 311 12.45 -27.82 5.24
CA ARG A 311 12.83 -27.50 6.64
C ARG A 311 13.60 -26.17 6.75
N LEU A 312 14.51 -25.90 5.83
CA LEU A 312 15.27 -24.65 5.75
C LEU A 312 14.33 -23.47 5.51
N HIS A 313 13.41 -23.56 4.54
CA HIS A 313 12.39 -22.55 4.31
C HIS A 313 11.53 -22.32 5.57
N GLY A 314 11.11 -23.38 6.26
CA GLY A 314 10.37 -23.27 7.52
C GLY A 314 11.16 -22.57 8.64
N ALA A 315 12.48 -22.78 8.72
CA ALA A 315 13.33 -22.10 9.69
C ALA A 315 13.46 -20.59 9.37
N VAL A 316 13.70 -20.25 8.09
CA VAL A 316 13.72 -18.85 7.63
C VAL A 316 12.40 -18.16 7.91
N ALA A 317 11.28 -18.82 7.61
CA ALA A 317 9.94 -18.25 7.86
C ALA A 317 9.72 -17.93 9.33
N ARG A 318 10.11 -18.82 10.26
CA ARG A 318 10.02 -18.56 11.71
C ARG A 318 10.84 -17.34 12.12
N HIS A 319 12.07 -17.21 11.62
CA HIS A 319 12.92 -16.05 11.87
C HIS A 319 12.28 -14.74 11.36
N LEU A 320 11.75 -14.76 10.13
CA LEU A 320 11.10 -13.60 9.53
C LEU A 320 9.84 -13.19 10.30
N LEU A 321 9.01 -14.15 10.74
CA LEU A 321 7.84 -13.87 11.58
C LEU A 321 8.25 -13.24 12.92
N ALA A 322 9.30 -13.77 13.56
CA ALA A 322 9.79 -13.21 14.82
C ALA A 322 10.36 -11.78 14.67
N SER A 323 10.81 -11.42 13.48
CA SER A 323 11.32 -10.07 13.15
C SER A 323 10.28 -9.14 12.53
N GLY A 324 9.00 -9.57 12.39
CA GLY A 324 7.91 -8.77 11.84
C GLY A 324 7.89 -8.68 10.31
N ARG A 325 8.74 -9.42 9.59
CA ARG A 325 8.77 -9.46 8.11
C ARG A 325 7.77 -10.51 7.60
N THR A 326 6.48 -10.24 7.85
CA THR A 326 5.41 -11.20 7.64
C THR A 326 5.24 -11.60 6.18
N PHE A 327 5.33 -10.63 5.27
CA PHE A 327 5.10 -10.87 3.84
C PHE A 327 6.13 -11.84 3.25
N GLU A 328 7.38 -11.63 3.57
CA GLU A 328 8.48 -12.49 3.13
C GLU A 328 8.37 -13.89 3.73
N ALA A 329 7.93 -13.98 4.99
CA ALA A 329 7.70 -15.26 5.64
C ALA A 329 6.65 -16.11 4.92
N LEU A 330 5.60 -15.51 4.34
CA LEU A 330 4.57 -16.24 3.59
C LEU A 330 5.15 -16.98 2.39
N THR A 331 6.07 -16.37 1.65
CA THR A 331 6.76 -17.01 0.53
C THR A 331 7.55 -18.23 1.00
N HIS A 332 8.26 -18.11 2.10
CA HIS A 332 9.01 -19.23 2.66
C HIS A 332 8.10 -20.33 3.23
N LEU A 333 6.98 -19.98 3.87
CA LEU A 333 5.99 -20.95 4.33
C LEU A 333 5.38 -21.74 3.16
N ALA A 334 5.11 -21.08 2.03
CA ALA A 334 4.63 -21.73 0.82
C ALA A 334 5.65 -22.75 0.28
N HIS A 335 6.93 -22.40 0.21
CA HIS A 335 7.99 -23.33 -0.20
C HIS A 335 8.22 -24.44 0.81
N ALA A 336 7.97 -24.19 2.11
CA ALA A 336 8.06 -25.23 3.13
C ALA A 336 6.87 -26.19 3.12
N GLY A 337 5.78 -25.87 2.42
CA GLY A 337 4.52 -26.63 2.48
C GLY A 337 3.81 -26.53 3.82
N ASP A 338 4.17 -25.56 4.67
CA ASP A 338 3.50 -25.35 5.98
C ASP A 338 2.25 -24.48 5.80
N TRP A 339 1.25 -25.08 5.15
CA TRP A 339 -0.02 -24.41 4.82
C TRP A 339 -0.76 -23.95 6.06
N LYS A 340 -0.68 -24.70 7.15
CA LYS A 340 -1.37 -24.37 8.40
C LYS A 340 -0.82 -23.06 8.99
N THR A 341 0.48 -22.93 9.08
CA THR A 341 1.11 -21.69 9.59
C THR A 341 0.91 -20.54 8.62
N LEU A 342 1.01 -20.79 7.29
CA LEU A 342 0.79 -19.80 6.25
C LEU A 342 -0.62 -19.18 6.34
N ILE A 343 -1.66 -20.02 6.38
CA ILE A 343 -3.05 -19.55 6.44
C ILE A 343 -3.31 -18.79 7.73
N ARG A 344 -2.82 -19.32 8.87
CA ARG A 344 -2.92 -18.62 10.14
C ARG A 344 -2.26 -17.24 10.08
N THR A 345 -1.07 -17.15 9.51
CA THR A 345 -0.34 -15.89 9.37
C THR A 345 -1.09 -14.89 8.46
N ILE A 346 -1.69 -15.37 7.35
CA ILE A 346 -2.56 -14.54 6.52
C ILE A 346 -3.74 -14.02 7.34
N ASP A 347 -4.44 -14.89 8.07
CA ASP A 347 -5.60 -14.50 8.88
C ASP A 347 -5.24 -13.46 9.95
N GLU A 348 -4.12 -13.65 10.64
CA GLU A 348 -3.64 -12.76 11.71
C GLU A 348 -3.17 -11.39 11.21
N SER A 349 -2.65 -11.33 9.99
CA SER A 349 -2.02 -10.13 9.42
C SER A 349 -2.74 -9.58 8.18
N LEU A 350 -3.95 -10.07 7.89
CA LEU A 350 -4.65 -9.81 6.63
C LEU A 350 -4.72 -8.32 6.25
N VAL A 351 -5.14 -7.48 7.19
CA VAL A 351 -5.31 -6.03 6.94
C VAL A 351 -3.99 -5.39 6.52
N GLY A 352 -2.90 -5.76 7.19
CA GLY A 352 -1.57 -5.27 6.88
C GLY A 352 -1.03 -5.78 5.56
N LEU A 353 -1.13 -7.07 5.32
CA LEU A 353 -0.72 -7.69 4.08
C LEU A 353 -1.45 -7.10 2.87
N MET A 354 -2.75 -6.84 3.01
CA MET A 354 -3.54 -6.19 1.97
C MET A 354 -3.18 -4.71 1.78
N ALA A 355 -2.70 -4.04 2.80
CA ALA A 355 -2.24 -2.66 2.69
C ALA A 355 -0.82 -2.54 2.12
N GLU A 356 0.05 -3.53 2.40
CA GLU A 356 1.44 -3.55 1.96
C GLU A 356 1.58 -3.91 0.47
N ASP A 357 1.21 -5.12 0.07
CA ASP A 357 1.18 -5.55 -1.33
C ASP A 357 0.13 -6.64 -1.58
N ARG A 358 -1.06 -6.20 -1.94
CA ARG A 358 -2.18 -7.08 -2.26
C ARG A 358 -1.90 -8.00 -3.45
N GLN A 359 -1.25 -7.50 -4.51
CA GLN A 359 -1.02 -8.30 -5.71
C GLN A 359 -0.08 -9.48 -5.43
N ALA A 360 0.90 -9.25 -4.57
CA ALA A 360 1.79 -10.32 -4.13
C ALA A 360 1.07 -11.30 -3.20
N LEU A 361 0.18 -10.83 -2.29
CA LEU A 361 -0.66 -11.71 -1.48
C LEU A 361 -1.58 -12.57 -2.37
N GLN A 362 -2.21 -11.98 -3.39
CA GLN A 362 -3.04 -12.72 -4.34
C GLN A 362 -2.23 -13.79 -5.09
N ARG A 363 -1.01 -13.49 -5.53
CA ARG A 363 -0.12 -14.48 -6.17
C ARG A 363 0.17 -15.64 -5.22
N ILE A 364 0.53 -15.36 -3.97
CA ILE A 364 0.78 -16.41 -2.97
C ILE A 364 -0.45 -17.30 -2.79
N ILE A 365 -1.65 -16.71 -2.70
CA ILE A 365 -2.89 -17.49 -2.55
C ILE A 365 -3.20 -18.32 -3.82
N LEU A 366 -2.96 -17.77 -5.02
CA LEU A 366 -3.18 -18.49 -6.28
C LEU A 366 -2.23 -19.66 -6.44
N ASP A 367 -1.01 -19.55 -5.95
CA ASP A 367 0.01 -20.59 -6.00
C ASP A 367 -0.22 -21.73 -5.00
N LEU A 368 -1.15 -21.55 -4.03
CA LEU A 368 -1.51 -22.60 -3.09
C LEU A 368 -2.14 -23.80 -3.82
N PRO A 369 -1.89 -25.03 -3.37
CA PRO A 369 -2.57 -26.22 -3.89
C PRO A 369 -4.09 -26.09 -3.84
N ARG A 370 -4.77 -26.60 -4.86
CA ARG A 370 -6.22 -26.47 -4.94
C ARG A 370 -6.92 -27.10 -3.74
N SER A 371 -6.43 -28.25 -3.23
CA SER A 371 -6.95 -28.89 -2.02
C SER A 371 -6.93 -27.96 -0.82
N VAL A 372 -5.84 -27.21 -0.63
CA VAL A 372 -5.71 -26.23 0.48
C VAL A 372 -6.71 -25.08 0.33
N ARG A 373 -6.89 -24.56 -0.90
CA ARG A 373 -7.88 -23.51 -1.16
C ARG A 373 -9.32 -23.96 -0.97
N ASP A 374 -9.62 -25.20 -1.36
CA ASP A 374 -10.97 -25.80 -1.21
C ASP A 374 -11.31 -26.04 0.28
N GLU A 375 -10.32 -26.35 1.14
CA GLU A 375 -10.47 -26.46 2.59
C GLU A 375 -10.68 -25.11 3.30
N HIS A 376 -10.24 -24.01 2.65
CA HIS A 376 -10.30 -22.67 3.22
C HIS A 376 -11.01 -21.68 2.28
N PRO A 377 -12.36 -21.73 2.21
CA PRO A 377 -13.15 -20.91 1.28
C PRO A 377 -12.89 -19.42 1.35
N ARG A 378 -12.48 -18.87 2.51
CA ARG A 378 -12.13 -17.47 2.70
C ARG A 378 -10.97 -17.01 1.83
N LEU A 379 -10.04 -17.90 1.44
CA LEU A 379 -8.94 -17.54 0.54
C LEU A 379 -9.46 -17.08 -0.83
N SER A 380 -10.57 -17.66 -1.30
CA SER A 380 -11.24 -17.22 -2.52
C SER A 380 -11.82 -15.82 -2.38
N LEU A 381 -12.29 -15.44 -1.18
CA LEU A 381 -12.76 -14.10 -0.91
C LEU A 381 -11.60 -13.08 -0.91
N TYR A 382 -10.42 -13.45 -0.36
CA TYR A 382 -9.24 -12.58 -0.39
C TYR A 382 -8.75 -12.31 -1.83
N LEU A 383 -8.88 -13.27 -2.73
CA LEU A 383 -8.54 -13.11 -4.15
C LEU A 383 -9.46 -12.11 -4.85
N GLU A 384 -10.73 -12.08 -4.50
CA GLU A 384 -11.74 -11.22 -5.13
C GLU A 384 -11.78 -9.81 -4.52
N CYS A 385 -11.16 -9.59 -3.36
CA CYS A 385 -11.09 -8.26 -2.73
C CYS A 385 -10.13 -7.33 -3.49
N GLU A 386 -10.47 -6.92 -4.69
CA GLU A 386 -9.73 -5.91 -5.45
C GLU A 386 -10.01 -4.50 -4.89
N TRP A 387 -9.30 -4.10 -3.86
CA TRP A 387 -9.29 -2.72 -3.37
C TRP A 387 -8.14 -1.95 -4.01
N LYS A 388 -8.39 -1.24 -5.10
CA LYS A 388 -7.47 -0.22 -5.57
C LYS A 388 -7.79 1.12 -4.91
N ARG A 389 -7.00 1.52 -3.93
CA ARG A 389 -6.84 2.94 -3.64
C ARG A 389 -6.07 3.55 -4.82
N GLY A 390 -6.72 4.34 -5.64
CA GLY A 390 -6.04 5.30 -6.48
C GLY A 390 -6.08 5.14 -8.00
N ASP A 391 -6.81 4.18 -8.56
CA ASP A 391 -6.90 4.04 -10.03
C ASP A 391 -8.38 3.88 -10.44
N VAL A 392 -9.01 5.00 -10.74
CA VAL A 392 -10.46 5.08 -11.01
C VAL A 392 -10.82 4.67 -12.44
N ASP A 393 -9.87 4.72 -13.36
CA ASP A 393 -10.09 4.37 -14.77
C ASP A 393 -10.00 2.87 -15.06
N SER A 394 -9.93 2.03 -14.04
CA SER A 394 -9.73 0.60 -14.23
C SER A 394 -11.04 -0.20 -14.09
N PRO A 395 -11.38 -1.07 -15.07
CA PRO A 395 -12.52 -2.00 -15.06
C PRO A 395 -12.70 -2.90 -13.82
N PRO A 396 -11.79 -2.93 -12.80
CA PRO A 396 -11.85 -3.83 -11.66
C PRO A 396 -13.09 -3.68 -10.78
N PHE A 397 -13.60 -2.45 -10.58
CA PHE A 397 -14.78 -2.19 -9.76
C PHE A 397 -16.01 -2.94 -10.29
N LEU A 398 -16.23 -2.91 -11.61
CA LEU A 398 -17.28 -3.67 -12.28
C LEU A 398 -17.00 -5.19 -12.22
N ALA A 399 -15.73 -5.60 -12.18
CA ALA A 399 -15.36 -7.00 -12.06
C ALA A 399 -15.70 -7.58 -10.67
N ILE A 400 -15.46 -6.80 -9.59
CA ILE A 400 -15.82 -7.20 -8.22
C ILE A 400 -17.34 -7.39 -8.10
N THR A 401 -18.11 -6.41 -8.53
CA THR A 401 -19.59 -6.47 -8.44
C THR A 401 -20.17 -7.60 -9.29
N ARG A 402 -19.49 -8.07 -10.34
CA ARG A 402 -19.92 -9.18 -11.19
C ARG A 402 -19.46 -10.55 -10.68
N ARG A 403 -18.22 -10.67 -10.18
CA ARG A 403 -17.61 -11.96 -9.78
C ARG A 403 -17.92 -12.34 -8.33
N MET A 404 -17.89 -11.41 -7.41
CA MET A 404 -18.10 -11.67 -5.98
C MET A 404 -19.45 -12.33 -5.63
N PRO A 405 -20.60 -11.95 -6.23
CA PRO A 405 -21.84 -12.66 -5.98
C PRO A 405 -21.77 -14.15 -6.32
N ALA A 406 -21.06 -14.49 -7.40
CA ALA A 406 -20.85 -15.89 -7.79
C ALA A 406 -19.92 -16.63 -6.82
N THR A 407 -18.90 -15.95 -6.29
CA THR A 407 -18.00 -16.51 -5.27
C THR A 407 -18.73 -16.71 -3.95
N LEU A 408 -19.50 -15.72 -3.49
CA LEU A 408 -20.32 -15.82 -2.28
C LEU A 408 -21.37 -16.95 -2.38
N SER A 409 -21.96 -17.14 -3.56
CA SER A 409 -22.96 -18.23 -3.78
C SER A 409 -22.34 -19.63 -3.82
N ARG A 410 -21.04 -19.76 -3.95
CA ARG A 410 -20.30 -21.04 -3.89
C ARG A 410 -19.80 -21.38 -2.49
N LEU A 411 -19.91 -20.44 -1.54
CA LEU A 411 -19.50 -20.70 -0.17
C LEU A 411 -20.43 -21.76 0.47
N PRO A 412 -19.91 -22.65 1.32
CA PRO A 412 -20.75 -23.62 2.04
C PRO A 412 -21.79 -22.93 2.92
N ASP A 413 -23.00 -23.51 3.02
CA ASP A 413 -24.03 -23.01 3.93
C ASP A 413 -23.61 -23.10 5.40
N VAL A 414 -22.79 -24.10 5.73
CA VAL A 414 -22.21 -24.29 7.07
C VAL A 414 -20.73 -23.94 7.01
N MET A 415 -20.37 -22.84 7.65
CA MET A 415 -18.98 -22.36 7.74
C MET A 415 -18.59 -22.23 9.22
N ALA A 416 -17.27 -22.32 9.47
CA ALA A 416 -16.75 -21.93 10.78
C ALA A 416 -17.11 -20.45 11.07
N PRO A 417 -17.32 -20.06 12.33
CA PRO A 417 -17.72 -18.69 12.68
C PRO A 417 -16.80 -17.62 12.09
N TRP A 418 -15.51 -17.88 12.05
CA TRP A 418 -14.52 -16.97 11.48
C TRP A 418 -14.65 -16.81 9.95
N ASP A 419 -14.82 -17.92 9.22
CA ASP A 419 -15.05 -17.88 7.77
C ASP A 419 -16.33 -17.12 7.44
N ARG A 420 -17.36 -17.26 8.30
CA ARG A 420 -18.63 -16.55 8.16
C ARG A 420 -18.47 -15.04 8.38
N VAL A 421 -17.66 -14.59 9.36
CA VAL A 421 -17.33 -13.17 9.53
C VAL A 421 -16.73 -12.60 8.24
N LEU A 422 -15.75 -13.28 7.66
CA LEU A 422 -15.09 -12.82 6.43
C LEU A 422 -16.03 -12.85 5.21
N ALA A 423 -16.90 -13.83 5.12
CA ALA A 423 -17.96 -13.89 4.10
C ALA A 423 -18.94 -12.73 4.24
N LEU A 424 -19.36 -12.38 5.46
CA LEU A 424 -20.24 -11.24 5.73
C LEU A 424 -19.56 -9.90 5.44
N LEU A 425 -18.28 -9.75 5.77
CA LEU A 425 -17.51 -8.56 5.38
C LEU A 425 -17.51 -8.36 3.86
N THR A 426 -17.23 -9.42 3.13
CA THR A 426 -17.25 -9.39 1.67
C THR A 426 -18.64 -9.09 1.12
N LYS A 427 -19.68 -9.74 1.67
CA LYS A 427 -21.08 -9.52 1.31
C LYS A 427 -21.49 -8.07 1.55
N SER A 428 -21.12 -7.50 2.70
CA SER A 428 -21.44 -6.11 3.05
C SER A 428 -20.86 -5.12 2.03
N LEU A 429 -19.61 -5.33 1.63
CA LEU A 429 -18.97 -4.51 0.60
C LEU A 429 -19.71 -4.62 -0.75
N VAL A 430 -19.99 -5.85 -1.20
CA VAL A 430 -20.69 -6.08 -2.48
C VAL A 430 -22.08 -5.42 -2.50
N LEU A 431 -22.81 -5.50 -1.39
CA LEU A 431 -24.13 -4.88 -1.28
C LEU A 431 -24.06 -3.36 -1.34
N ARG A 432 -23.09 -2.74 -0.63
CA ARG A 432 -22.88 -1.29 -0.71
C ARG A 432 -22.48 -0.84 -2.12
N LEU A 433 -21.58 -1.58 -2.78
CA LEU A 433 -21.18 -1.29 -4.15
C LEU A 433 -22.33 -1.45 -5.18
N LYS A 434 -23.35 -2.22 -4.84
CA LYS A 434 -24.59 -2.35 -5.62
C LYS A 434 -25.69 -1.40 -5.17
N ASN A 435 -25.39 -0.52 -4.24
CA ASN A 435 -26.36 0.39 -3.63
C ASN A 435 -27.53 -0.33 -2.92
N ASP A 436 -27.34 -1.61 -2.54
CA ASP A 436 -28.33 -2.36 -1.75
C ASP A 436 -28.10 -2.11 -0.27
N TYR A 437 -28.47 -0.92 0.20
CA TYR A 437 -28.29 -0.52 1.60
C TYR A 437 -29.19 -1.29 2.58
N PRO A 438 -30.43 -1.67 2.25
CA PRO A 438 -31.22 -2.55 3.12
C PRO A 438 -30.54 -3.90 3.36
N GLY A 439 -30.08 -4.58 2.31
CA GLY A 439 -29.34 -5.84 2.44
C GLY A 439 -28.00 -5.67 3.17
N ALA A 440 -27.33 -4.53 3.01
CA ALA A 440 -26.13 -4.20 3.76
C ALA A 440 -26.41 -4.03 5.25
N LEU A 441 -27.51 -3.38 5.62
CA LEU A 441 -27.95 -3.26 7.03
C LEU A 441 -28.25 -4.61 7.67
N GLU A 442 -29.00 -5.48 7.00
CA GLU A 442 -29.27 -6.85 7.47
C GLU A 442 -27.96 -7.61 7.71
N THR A 443 -27.01 -7.46 6.77
CA THR A 443 -25.68 -8.09 6.88
C THR A 443 -24.90 -7.53 8.06
N ALA A 444 -24.98 -6.23 8.35
CA ALA A 444 -24.34 -5.62 9.52
C ALA A 444 -24.94 -6.13 10.85
N VAL A 445 -26.24 -6.36 10.92
CA VAL A 445 -26.88 -6.94 12.10
C VAL A 445 -26.42 -8.38 12.33
N GLU A 446 -26.35 -9.19 11.26
CA GLU A 446 -25.84 -10.57 11.33
C GLU A 446 -24.36 -10.59 11.77
N LEU A 447 -23.56 -9.68 11.23
CA LEU A 447 -22.15 -9.53 11.60
C LEU A 447 -21.97 -9.18 13.08
N ASP A 448 -22.74 -8.24 13.63
CA ASP A 448 -22.68 -7.90 15.05
C ASP A 448 -23.04 -9.07 15.95
N ALA A 449 -24.09 -9.82 15.59
CA ALA A 449 -24.50 -10.99 16.35
C ALA A 449 -23.38 -12.02 16.43
N LEU A 450 -22.62 -12.17 15.34
CA LEU A 450 -21.51 -13.12 15.27
C LEU A 450 -20.26 -12.59 16.03
N LEU A 451 -19.97 -11.29 15.90
CA LEU A 451 -18.86 -10.64 16.62
C LEU A 451 -19.03 -10.63 18.14
N ALA A 452 -20.27 -10.73 18.62
CA ALA A 452 -20.59 -10.82 20.04
C ALA A 452 -20.40 -12.23 20.63
N THR A 453 -20.04 -13.25 19.83
CA THR A 453 -19.88 -14.62 20.30
C THR A 453 -18.48 -14.89 20.87
N ASP A 454 -18.38 -15.88 21.77
CA ASP A 454 -17.10 -16.33 22.34
C ASP A 454 -16.09 -16.82 21.28
N ALA A 455 -16.57 -17.20 20.11
CA ALA A 455 -15.73 -17.63 19.00
C ALA A 455 -14.78 -16.52 18.47
N MET A 456 -14.99 -15.27 18.89
CA MET A 456 -14.20 -14.10 18.47
C MET A 456 -13.17 -13.65 19.52
N ILE A 457 -13.15 -14.24 20.74
CA ILE A 457 -12.30 -13.77 21.85
C ILE A 457 -10.81 -13.76 21.49
N ASP A 458 -10.33 -14.79 20.79
CA ASP A 458 -8.90 -14.95 20.45
C ASP A 458 -8.60 -14.53 18.99
N ARG A 459 -9.48 -13.74 18.36
CA ARG A 459 -9.28 -13.32 16.97
C ARG A 459 -8.48 -12.02 16.89
N PRO A 460 -7.75 -11.81 15.76
CA PRO A 460 -6.89 -10.64 15.59
C PRO A 460 -7.66 -9.33 15.75
N PRO A 461 -7.25 -8.44 16.68
CA PRO A 461 -7.98 -7.20 16.97
C PRO A 461 -8.18 -6.31 15.74
N LEU A 462 -7.21 -6.24 14.83
CA LEU A 462 -7.31 -5.43 13.61
C LEU A 462 -8.38 -5.94 12.64
N VAL A 463 -8.56 -7.25 12.52
CA VAL A 463 -9.60 -7.81 11.66
C VAL A 463 -10.97 -7.61 12.28
N LEU A 464 -11.07 -7.72 13.61
CA LEU A 464 -12.30 -7.37 14.34
C LEU A 464 -12.61 -5.87 14.21
N ALA A 465 -11.60 -5.01 14.29
CA ALA A 465 -11.74 -3.57 14.06
C ALA A 465 -12.28 -3.29 12.65
N GLU A 466 -11.72 -3.94 11.63
CA GLU A 466 -12.21 -3.81 10.26
C GLU A 466 -13.65 -4.32 10.10
N ALA A 467 -14.01 -5.43 10.78
CA ALA A 467 -15.38 -5.95 10.77
C ALA A 467 -16.37 -4.92 11.35
N HIS A 468 -16.06 -4.31 12.49
CA HIS A 468 -16.86 -3.24 13.05
C HIS A 468 -16.88 -1.99 12.16
N PHE A 469 -15.77 -1.64 11.50
CA PHE A 469 -15.72 -0.53 10.55
C PHE A 469 -16.67 -0.75 9.38
N GLN A 470 -16.61 -1.92 8.74
CA GLN A 470 -17.48 -2.28 7.62
C GLN A 470 -18.96 -2.32 8.02
N GLY A 471 -19.27 -2.85 9.21
CA GLY A 471 -20.62 -2.80 9.79
C GLY A 471 -21.07 -1.35 10.02
N GLY A 472 -20.18 -0.48 10.49
CA GLY A 472 -20.41 0.96 10.65
C GLY A 472 -20.72 1.65 9.32
N MET A 473 -19.99 1.33 8.26
CA MET A 473 -20.23 1.85 6.91
C MET A 473 -21.60 1.46 6.37
N CYS A 474 -22.00 0.18 6.53
CA CYS A 474 -23.35 -0.25 6.14
C CYS A 474 -24.43 0.56 6.82
N ARG A 475 -24.26 0.84 8.11
CA ARG A 475 -25.21 1.60 8.91
C ARG A 475 -25.22 3.09 8.58
N LEU A 476 -24.03 3.67 8.39
CA LEU A 476 -23.91 5.08 8.00
C LEU A 476 -24.60 5.35 6.66
N LEU A 477 -24.39 4.49 5.67
CA LEU A 477 -25.01 4.64 4.35
C LEU A 477 -26.48 4.25 4.34
N GLY A 478 -26.90 3.35 5.22
CA GLY A 478 -28.28 2.87 5.39
C GLY A 478 -29.10 3.64 6.41
N LEU A 479 -28.71 4.84 6.83
CA LEU A 479 -29.45 5.76 7.71
C LEU A 479 -29.60 5.29 9.18
N ASP A 480 -28.78 4.35 9.65
CA ASP A 480 -28.68 3.98 11.08
C ASP A 480 -27.45 4.65 11.71
N LEU A 481 -27.53 5.96 11.98
CA LEU A 481 -26.43 6.71 12.57
C LEU A 481 -26.03 6.22 13.96
N ALA A 482 -27.02 5.79 14.76
CA ALA A 482 -26.75 5.32 16.11
C ALA A 482 -25.95 4.01 16.11
N GLY A 483 -26.33 3.07 15.24
CA GLY A 483 -25.57 1.85 15.04
C GLY A 483 -24.20 2.08 14.39
N ALA A 484 -24.11 3.01 13.43
CA ALA A 484 -22.85 3.43 12.82
C ALA A 484 -21.86 3.95 13.86
N ARG A 485 -22.32 4.86 14.73
CA ARG A 485 -21.53 5.42 15.83
C ARG A 485 -20.98 4.32 16.75
N GLU A 486 -21.82 3.38 17.17
CA GLU A 486 -21.38 2.28 18.04
C GLU A 486 -20.34 1.41 17.35
N SER A 487 -20.58 1.07 16.08
CA SER A 487 -19.66 0.24 15.28
C SER A 487 -18.30 0.92 15.07
N PHE A 488 -18.28 2.20 14.69
CA PHE A 488 -17.02 2.95 14.52
C PHE A 488 -16.29 3.15 15.86
N HIS A 489 -17.03 3.36 16.96
CA HIS A 489 -16.42 3.43 18.29
C HIS A 489 -15.71 2.14 18.66
N ARG A 490 -16.36 0.98 18.47
CA ARG A 490 -15.78 -0.33 18.69
C ARG A 490 -14.56 -0.58 17.80
N SER A 491 -14.66 -0.22 16.53
CA SER A 491 -13.54 -0.31 15.58
C SER A 491 -12.34 0.51 16.07
N ALA A 492 -12.56 1.76 16.46
CA ALA A 492 -11.50 2.64 16.97
C ALA A 492 -10.88 2.11 18.28
N GLU A 493 -11.68 1.55 19.20
CA GLU A 493 -11.16 0.94 20.44
C GLU A 493 -10.23 -0.24 20.14
N LEU A 494 -10.65 -1.15 19.24
CA LEU A 494 -9.87 -2.32 18.86
C LEU A 494 -8.60 -1.98 18.07
N ALA A 495 -8.64 -0.93 17.26
CA ALA A 495 -7.50 -0.49 16.46
C ALA A 495 -6.52 0.42 17.22
N ARG A 496 -6.84 0.83 18.45
CA ARG A 496 -6.02 1.76 19.22
C ARG A 496 -4.61 1.21 19.43
N GLY A 497 -3.60 2.01 19.06
CA GLY A 497 -2.18 1.65 19.21
C GLY A 497 -1.58 0.85 18.06
N PHE A 498 -2.37 0.54 17.01
CA PHE A 498 -1.90 -0.16 15.82
C PHE A 498 -1.66 0.74 14.60
N ASP A 499 -2.02 2.02 14.67
CA ASP A 499 -1.81 2.94 13.55
C ASP A 499 -0.32 3.19 13.29
N ASN A 500 0.07 3.00 12.03
CA ASN A 500 1.37 3.33 11.49
C ASN A 500 1.19 3.72 10.00
N ALA A 501 2.28 3.83 9.24
CA ALA A 501 2.21 4.20 7.82
C ALA A 501 1.36 3.23 6.96
N ILE A 502 1.22 1.98 7.39
CA ILE A 502 0.50 0.91 6.68
C ILE A 502 -0.91 0.73 7.25
N TYR A 503 -1.03 0.67 8.59
CA TYR A 503 -2.28 0.42 9.31
C TYR A 503 -2.87 1.73 9.81
N GLN A 504 -3.96 2.14 9.23
CA GLN A 504 -4.66 3.38 9.62
C GLN A 504 -6.10 3.12 10.08
N SER A 505 -6.31 1.92 10.62
CA SER A 505 -7.64 1.47 11.04
C SER A 505 -8.22 2.35 12.14
N PHE A 506 -7.39 2.78 13.11
CA PHE A 506 -7.81 3.69 14.17
C PHE A 506 -8.17 5.08 13.62
N THR A 507 -7.32 5.64 12.74
CA THR A 507 -7.55 6.94 12.10
C THR A 507 -8.84 6.94 11.30
N ARG A 508 -9.04 5.94 10.43
CA ARG A 508 -10.27 5.81 9.61
C ARG A 508 -11.52 5.66 10.46
N ALA A 509 -11.49 4.78 11.45
CA ALA A 509 -12.63 4.55 12.34
C ALA A 509 -12.96 5.80 13.17
N THR A 510 -11.95 6.52 13.65
CA THR A 510 -12.14 7.75 14.43
C THR A 510 -12.65 8.89 13.54
N ALA A 511 -12.19 9.01 12.29
CA ALA A 511 -12.69 9.99 11.32
C ALA A 511 -14.17 9.73 10.97
N ALA A 512 -14.52 8.47 10.67
CA ALA A 512 -15.91 8.08 10.39
C ALA A 512 -16.84 8.27 11.61
N LEU A 513 -16.33 8.02 12.83
CA LEU A 513 -17.04 8.31 14.07
C LEU A 513 -17.26 9.82 14.24
N ALA A 514 -16.24 10.64 13.95
CA ALA A 514 -16.36 12.09 14.01
C ALA A 514 -17.39 12.61 13.00
N LEU A 515 -17.38 12.09 11.77
CA LEU A 515 -18.39 12.39 10.75
C LEU A 515 -19.80 12.03 11.25
N THR A 516 -19.97 10.83 11.77
CA THR A 516 -21.27 10.38 12.30
C THR A 516 -21.75 11.29 13.42
N ARG A 517 -20.86 11.70 14.34
CA ARG A 517 -21.18 12.64 15.42
C ARG A 517 -21.55 14.04 14.89
N ALA A 518 -20.84 14.52 13.87
CA ALA A 518 -21.16 15.80 13.23
C ALA A 518 -22.56 15.78 12.61
N LEU A 519 -22.90 14.69 11.92
CA LEU A 519 -24.24 14.46 11.35
C LEU A 519 -25.33 14.37 12.44
N GLU A 520 -25.03 13.80 13.60
CA GLU A 520 -25.94 13.80 14.77
C GLU A 520 -26.05 15.16 15.46
N GLY A 521 -25.27 16.17 15.06
CA GLY A 521 -25.22 17.50 15.69
C GLY A 521 -24.41 17.52 17.00
N GLU A 522 -23.60 16.49 17.27
CA GLU A 522 -22.74 16.40 18.45
C GLU A 522 -21.35 17.03 18.16
N ILE A 523 -21.36 18.33 17.83
CA ILE A 523 -20.22 19.06 17.26
C ILE A 523 -18.98 19.07 18.16
N GLU A 524 -19.15 19.24 19.48
CA GLU A 524 -18.02 19.25 20.41
C GLU A 524 -17.35 17.87 20.49
N GLN A 525 -18.12 16.79 20.44
CA GLN A 525 -17.58 15.43 20.46
C GLN A 525 -16.89 15.10 19.14
N ALA A 526 -17.48 15.50 18.00
CA ALA A 526 -16.85 15.37 16.69
C ALA A 526 -15.50 16.12 16.64
N SER A 527 -15.49 17.37 17.11
CA SER A 527 -14.28 18.18 17.17
C SER A 527 -13.21 17.58 18.08
N ALA A 528 -13.58 17.02 19.23
CA ALA A 528 -12.64 16.36 20.14
C ALA A 528 -11.99 15.13 19.49
N LEU A 529 -12.76 14.34 18.74
CA LEU A 529 -12.23 13.19 17.99
C LEU A 529 -11.24 13.62 16.90
N LEU A 530 -11.59 14.66 16.12
CA LEU A 530 -10.72 15.20 15.08
C LEU A 530 -9.42 15.77 15.63
N LEU A 531 -9.48 16.48 16.76
CA LEU A 531 -8.28 16.99 17.46
C LEU A 531 -7.39 15.85 17.99
N ALA A 532 -7.99 14.73 18.42
CA ALA A 532 -7.26 13.59 18.93
C ALA A 532 -6.48 12.84 17.83
N LEU A 533 -6.86 12.98 16.55
CA LEU A 533 -6.14 12.40 15.41
C LEU A 533 -4.80 13.11 15.13
N GLY A 534 -4.67 14.39 15.49
CA GLY A 534 -3.46 15.18 15.23
C GLY A 534 -3.26 15.57 13.76
N THR A 535 -2.17 16.27 13.49
CA THR A 535 -1.82 16.81 12.16
C THR A 535 -1.15 15.78 11.24
N ASP A 536 -0.65 14.69 11.80
CA ASP A 536 0.12 13.67 11.07
C ASP A 536 -0.77 12.51 10.57
N ALA A 537 -2.07 12.56 10.90
CA ALA A 537 -3.02 11.57 10.41
C ALA A 537 -3.19 11.67 8.89
N MET A 538 -3.28 10.52 8.24
CA MET A 538 -3.63 10.52 6.82
C MET A 538 -5.02 11.11 6.63
N VAL A 539 -5.10 12.09 5.76
CA VAL A 539 -6.34 12.78 5.41
C VAL A 539 -7.17 11.88 4.50
N ASP A 540 -8.37 11.50 4.94
CA ASP A 540 -9.37 10.82 4.11
C ASP A 540 -10.63 11.68 3.95
N THR A 541 -11.50 11.29 3.03
CA THR A 541 -12.73 12.06 2.72
C THR A 541 -13.61 12.22 3.95
N SER A 542 -13.75 11.19 4.80
CA SER A 542 -14.59 11.26 6.00
C SER A 542 -14.08 12.29 7.01
N MET A 543 -12.76 12.41 7.15
CA MET A 543 -12.12 13.39 8.02
C MET A 543 -12.31 14.83 7.51
N LEU A 544 -12.14 15.04 6.21
CA LEU A 544 -12.35 16.35 5.58
C LEU A 544 -13.79 16.81 5.72
N VAL A 545 -14.74 15.93 5.41
CA VAL A 545 -16.18 16.23 5.55
C VAL A 545 -16.55 16.51 7.01
N ALA A 546 -16.05 15.72 7.97
CA ALA A 546 -16.32 15.94 9.39
C ALA A 546 -15.81 17.31 9.85
N ASN A 547 -14.58 17.70 9.46
CA ASN A 547 -14.03 19.02 9.77
C ASN A 547 -14.85 20.15 9.11
N ALA A 548 -15.27 19.99 7.86
CA ALA A 548 -16.11 20.96 7.16
C ALA A 548 -17.46 21.15 7.89
N LEU A 549 -18.14 20.06 8.25
CA LEU A 549 -19.42 20.12 8.97
C LEU A 549 -19.29 20.74 10.37
N VAL A 550 -18.19 20.43 11.08
CA VAL A 550 -17.88 21.07 12.37
C VAL A 550 -17.69 22.58 12.21
N ALA A 551 -16.91 23.01 11.21
CA ALA A 551 -16.68 24.42 10.93
C ALA A 551 -17.98 25.13 10.50
N ILE A 552 -18.79 24.51 9.64
CA ILE A 552 -20.10 25.03 9.24
C ILE A 552 -21.01 25.21 10.45
N SER A 553 -21.09 24.19 11.32
CA SER A 553 -21.95 24.24 12.51
C SER A 553 -21.54 25.33 13.52
N ARG A 554 -20.27 25.69 13.52
CA ARG A 554 -19.69 26.78 14.32
C ARG A 554 -19.75 28.14 13.62
N MET A 555 -20.32 28.22 12.44
CA MET A 555 -20.36 29.43 11.60
C MET A 555 -18.97 30.00 11.30
N ASP A 556 -18.01 29.14 11.02
CA ASP A 556 -16.63 29.48 10.64
C ASP A 556 -16.40 29.29 9.12
N PRO A 557 -16.64 30.34 8.29
CA PRO A 557 -16.55 30.24 6.85
C PRO A 557 -15.14 29.98 6.34
N LEU A 558 -14.12 30.46 7.05
CA LEU A 558 -12.73 30.31 6.62
C LEU A 558 -12.27 28.86 6.72
N ASN A 559 -12.49 28.24 7.87
CA ASN A 559 -12.16 26.85 8.08
C ASN A 559 -13.07 25.91 7.26
N ALA A 560 -14.37 26.23 7.14
CA ALA A 560 -15.28 25.46 6.29
C ALA A 560 -14.79 25.43 4.83
N ARG A 561 -14.47 26.60 4.27
CA ARG A 561 -13.92 26.72 2.91
C ARG A 561 -12.60 25.97 2.74
N HIS A 562 -11.73 26.06 3.74
CA HIS A 562 -10.43 25.38 3.73
C HIS A 562 -10.60 23.87 3.59
N TRP A 563 -11.48 23.24 4.37
CA TRP A 563 -11.70 21.82 4.35
C TRP A 563 -12.44 21.35 3.09
N ILE A 564 -13.42 22.13 2.61
CA ILE A 564 -14.15 21.83 1.37
C ILE A 564 -13.20 21.90 0.17
N ALA A 565 -12.31 22.88 0.10
CA ALA A 565 -11.33 23.00 -0.97
C ALA A 565 -10.36 21.81 -1.04
N GLN A 566 -10.11 21.11 0.07
CA GLN A 566 -9.27 19.91 0.10
C GLN A 566 -10.01 18.65 -0.37
N LEU A 567 -11.35 18.64 -0.41
CA LEU A 567 -12.10 17.52 -0.96
C LEU A 567 -11.82 17.35 -2.45
N GLY A 568 -11.59 18.47 -3.17
CA GLY A 568 -11.29 18.44 -4.60
C GLY A 568 -12.37 17.73 -5.42
N ASP A 569 -11.99 17.24 -6.60
CA ASP A 569 -12.82 16.33 -7.38
C ASP A 569 -12.81 14.95 -6.71
N LEU A 570 -13.96 14.57 -6.17
CA LEU A 570 -14.12 13.25 -5.55
C LEU A 570 -13.94 12.16 -6.59
N ARG A 571 -13.21 11.13 -6.24
CA ARG A 571 -12.98 10.00 -7.15
C ARG A 571 -14.27 9.19 -7.29
N ASP A 572 -14.52 8.69 -8.50
CA ASP A 572 -15.58 7.72 -8.71
C ASP A 572 -15.42 6.53 -7.77
N GLY A 573 -16.47 6.19 -7.03
CA GLY A 573 -16.47 5.10 -6.07
C GLY A 573 -16.08 5.48 -4.64
N ASP A 574 -15.89 6.76 -4.31
CA ASP A 574 -15.78 7.21 -2.93
C ASP A 574 -17.15 7.11 -2.24
N GLU A 575 -17.30 6.24 -1.27
CA GLU A 575 -18.56 6.02 -0.54
C GLU A 575 -19.01 7.26 0.28
N PHE A 576 -18.14 8.24 0.50
CA PHE A 576 -18.44 9.48 1.22
C PHE A 576 -18.84 10.65 0.30
N TRP A 577 -18.97 10.43 -1.01
CA TRP A 577 -19.26 11.49 -1.99
C TRP A 577 -20.49 12.34 -1.62
N ALA A 578 -21.58 11.69 -1.21
CA ALA A 578 -22.82 12.38 -0.86
C ALA A 578 -22.67 13.29 0.39
N PHE A 579 -21.85 12.89 1.34
CA PHE A 579 -21.53 13.69 2.52
C PHE A 579 -20.67 14.89 2.16
N ALA A 580 -19.75 14.75 1.20
CA ALA A 580 -18.95 15.86 0.69
C ALA A 580 -19.80 16.87 -0.08
N VAL A 581 -20.70 16.39 -0.94
CA VAL A 581 -21.71 17.23 -1.63
C VAL A 581 -22.58 17.96 -0.60
N HIS A 582 -23.07 17.24 0.42
CA HIS A 582 -23.83 17.84 1.52
C HIS A 582 -23.05 18.97 2.21
N ALA A 583 -21.78 18.73 2.57
CA ALA A 583 -20.97 19.78 3.20
C ALA A 583 -20.78 21.00 2.27
N GLY A 584 -20.55 20.77 0.97
CA GLY A 584 -20.48 21.81 -0.06
C GLY A 584 -21.79 22.61 -0.15
N ASN A 585 -22.93 21.92 -0.21
CA ASN A 585 -24.26 22.54 -0.26
C ASN A 585 -24.55 23.37 1.00
N ARG A 586 -24.20 22.84 2.19
CA ARG A 586 -24.37 23.60 3.45
C ARG A 586 -23.47 24.83 3.49
N TYR A 587 -22.24 24.75 2.97
CA TYR A 587 -21.38 25.93 2.82
C TYR A 587 -21.98 26.92 1.83
N GLY A 588 -22.41 26.46 0.65
CA GLY A 588 -23.02 27.27 -0.38
C GLY A 588 -24.30 27.97 0.10
N LEU A 589 -25.12 27.29 0.89
CA LEU A 589 -26.34 27.83 1.50
C LEU A 589 -26.07 29.07 2.38
N TYR A 590 -24.92 29.10 3.09
CA TYR A 590 -24.62 30.18 4.03
C TYR A 590 -23.70 31.25 3.47
N TRP A 591 -22.77 30.90 2.61
CA TRP A 591 -21.71 31.83 2.18
C TRP A 591 -21.39 31.80 0.68
N GLY A 592 -21.97 30.87 -0.06
CA GLY A 592 -21.79 30.74 -1.49
C GLY A 592 -22.83 31.48 -2.32
N ASP A 593 -22.77 31.29 -3.65
CA ASP A 593 -23.86 31.66 -4.57
C ASP A 593 -24.92 30.55 -4.57
N PRO A 594 -26.15 30.82 -4.14
CA PRO A 594 -27.20 29.81 -4.08
C PRO A 594 -27.53 29.20 -5.44
N VAL A 595 -27.40 29.97 -6.54
CA VAL A 595 -27.67 29.49 -7.89
C VAL A 595 -26.57 28.54 -8.39
N GLU A 596 -25.33 28.89 -8.09
CA GLU A 596 -24.19 28.02 -8.39
C GLU A 596 -24.26 26.72 -7.58
N THR A 597 -24.54 26.83 -6.28
CA THR A 597 -24.67 25.67 -5.37
C THR A 597 -25.82 24.74 -5.81
N ASP A 598 -26.95 25.30 -6.26
CA ASP A 598 -28.07 24.53 -6.77
C ASP A 598 -27.71 23.81 -8.08
N SER A 599 -26.95 24.48 -8.96
CA SER A 599 -26.45 23.86 -10.20
C SER A 599 -25.43 22.74 -9.93
N ASP A 600 -24.60 22.87 -8.92
CA ASP A 600 -23.65 21.85 -8.50
C ASP A 600 -24.38 20.64 -7.91
N LEU A 601 -25.43 20.87 -7.11
CA LEU A 601 -26.29 19.80 -6.60
C LEU A 601 -27.00 19.05 -7.73
N ASP A 602 -27.57 19.78 -8.71
CA ASP A 602 -28.21 19.17 -9.90
C ASP A 602 -27.22 18.32 -10.70
N ARG A 603 -25.96 18.77 -10.82
CA ARG A 603 -24.88 18.00 -11.46
C ARG A 603 -24.56 16.73 -10.69
N ALA A 604 -24.34 16.83 -9.37
CA ALA A 604 -24.08 15.67 -8.51
C ALA A 604 -25.25 14.66 -8.56
N TRP A 605 -26.47 15.15 -8.66
CA TRP A 605 -27.65 14.30 -8.82
C TRP A 605 -27.68 13.58 -10.18
N ALA A 606 -27.27 14.25 -11.25
CA ALA A 606 -27.17 13.64 -12.57
C ALA A 606 -26.04 12.60 -12.66
N GLU A 607 -24.91 12.85 -12.01
CA GLU A 607 -23.73 11.96 -12.01
C GLU A 607 -23.92 10.72 -11.12
N HIS A 608 -24.59 10.86 -10.00
CA HIS A 608 -24.73 9.81 -8.97
C HIS A 608 -26.19 9.35 -8.74
N GLY A 609 -27.10 9.66 -9.64
CA GLY A 609 -28.54 9.39 -9.45
C GLY A 609 -28.89 7.92 -9.22
N ASP A 610 -28.12 7.00 -9.77
CA ASP A 610 -28.24 5.55 -9.57
C ASP A 610 -27.85 5.09 -8.15
N GLN A 611 -27.07 5.91 -7.42
CA GLN A 611 -26.64 5.67 -6.05
C GLN A 611 -27.61 6.28 -5.01
N LEU A 612 -28.55 7.13 -5.43
CA LEU A 612 -29.54 7.77 -4.58
C LEU A 612 -30.73 6.85 -4.32
N VAL A 613 -30.45 5.72 -3.69
CA VAL A 613 -31.47 4.71 -3.38
C VAL A 613 -32.40 5.20 -2.29
N ALA A 614 -33.68 4.84 -2.44
CA ALA A 614 -34.72 5.15 -1.47
C ALA A 614 -34.35 4.72 -0.06
N GLY A 615 -34.33 5.68 0.88
CA GLY A 615 -33.99 5.40 2.28
C GLY A 615 -32.50 5.40 2.61
N SER A 616 -31.62 5.67 1.65
CA SER A 616 -30.19 5.86 1.95
C SER A 616 -29.94 7.22 2.62
N THR A 617 -28.84 7.31 3.35
CA THR A 617 -28.39 8.58 3.96
C THR A 617 -28.13 9.63 2.88
N ALA A 618 -27.52 9.23 1.75
CA ALA A 618 -27.29 10.09 0.59
C ALA A 618 -28.57 10.74 0.09
N GLN A 619 -29.61 9.94 -0.18
CA GLN A 619 -30.91 10.47 -0.64
C GLN A 619 -31.50 11.47 0.36
N VAL A 620 -31.48 11.13 1.65
CA VAL A 620 -32.06 11.98 2.68
C VAL A 620 -31.35 13.31 2.81
N LEU A 621 -30.04 13.31 2.84
CA LEU A 621 -29.21 14.53 2.95
C LEU A 621 -29.42 15.43 1.74
N LEU A 622 -29.26 14.89 0.53
CA LEU A 622 -29.34 15.70 -0.70
C LEU A 622 -30.78 16.16 -1.02
N THR A 623 -31.79 15.36 -0.64
CA THR A 623 -33.18 15.83 -0.70
C THR A 623 -33.45 17.01 0.25
N SER A 624 -32.89 16.94 1.47
CA SER A 624 -33.00 18.05 2.44
C SER A 624 -32.26 19.29 1.94
N ASP A 625 -31.07 19.11 1.33
CA ASP A 625 -30.31 20.23 0.76
C ASP A 625 -31.04 20.86 -0.43
N ALA A 626 -31.59 20.05 -1.35
CA ALA A 626 -32.38 20.53 -2.48
C ALA A 626 -33.59 21.35 -2.01
N ALA A 627 -34.28 20.88 -0.97
CA ALA A 627 -35.41 21.62 -0.40
C ALA A 627 -34.95 22.94 0.23
N ASP A 628 -33.89 22.94 1.03
CA ASP A 628 -33.40 24.14 1.70
C ASP A 628 -32.87 25.18 0.67
N LEU A 629 -32.16 24.75 -0.38
CA LEU A 629 -31.71 25.62 -1.47
C LEU A 629 -32.89 26.19 -2.26
N ALA A 630 -33.89 25.36 -2.57
CA ALA A 630 -35.10 25.83 -3.23
C ALA A 630 -35.86 26.88 -2.38
N LEU A 631 -35.92 26.69 -1.06
CA LEU A 631 -36.48 27.67 -0.12
C LEU A 631 -35.69 28.99 -0.11
N LEU A 632 -34.35 28.89 -0.14
CA LEU A 632 -33.47 30.08 -0.19
C LEU A 632 -33.68 30.85 -1.51
N LEU A 633 -33.93 30.13 -2.61
CA LEU A 633 -34.24 30.73 -3.93
C LEU A 633 -35.70 31.17 -4.07
N GLY A 634 -36.55 30.98 -3.03
CA GLY A 634 -37.99 31.32 -3.05
C GLY A 634 -38.86 30.41 -3.91
N GLN A 635 -38.36 29.22 -4.23
CA GLN A 635 -39.00 28.25 -5.10
C GLN A 635 -39.78 27.20 -4.30
N LEU A 636 -40.85 27.63 -3.58
CA LEU A 636 -41.63 26.75 -2.70
C LEU A 636 -42.18 25.50 -3.41
N PRO A 637 -42.70 25.55 -4.64
CA PRO A 637 -43.17 24.36 -5.34
C PRO A 637 -42.03 23.35 -5.62
N ARG A 638 -40.81 23.81 -5.90
CA ARG A 638 -39.66 22.95 -6.11
C ARG A 638 -39.21 22.30 -4.82
N ALA A 639 -39.25 23.05 -3.70
CA ALA A 639 -38.97 22.48 -2.38
C ALA A 639 -40.00 21.40 -2.01
N GLU A 640 -41.26 21.60 -2.29
CA GLU A 640 -42.33 20.63 -2.10
C GLU A 640 -42.10 19.37 -2.94
N ALA A 641 -41.86 19.56 -4.24
CA ALA A 641 -41.58 18.46 -5.18
C ALA A 641 -40.36 17.63 -4.78
N ALA A 642 -39.29 18.27 -4.28
CA ALA A 642 -38.11 17.56 -3.75
C ALA A 642 -38.49 16.72 -2.51
N LEU A 643 -39.24 17.29 -1.57
CA LEU A 643 -39.63 16.60 -0.34
C LEU A 643 -40.66 15.49 -0.57
N ASP A 644 -41.48 15.59 -1.62
CA ASP A 644 -42.42 14.54 -2.01
C ASP A 644 -41.74 13.28 -2.55
N GLN A 645 -40.55 13.42 -3.11
CA GLN A 645 -39.72 12.30 -3.53
C GLN A 645 -39.09 11.52 -2.35
N ALA A 646 -39.08 12.12 -1.14
CA ALA A 646 -38.56 11.46 0.03
C ALA A 646 -39.46 10.30 0.47
N THR A 647 -38.99 9.08 0.26
CA THR A 647 -39.68 7.84 0.62
C THR A 647 -39.63 7.50 2.11
N VAL A 648 -38.66 8.09 2.82
CA VAL A 648 -38.42 7.83 4.25
C VAL A 648 -38.78 9.07 5.05
N ARG A 649 -39.53 8.86 6.11
CA ARG A 649 -39.84 9.90 7.10
C ARG A 649 -38.79 9.85 8.23
N ASN A 650 -37.90 10.80 8.30
CA ASN A 650 -36.87 10.97 9.32
C ASN A 650 -36.79 12.42 9.78
N THR A 651 -35.91 12.72 10.73
CA THR A 651 -35.79 14.05 11.30
C THR A 651 -35.33 15.09 10.28
N TRP A 652 -34.40 14.80 9.35
CA TRP A 652 -33.98 15.76 8.31
C TRP A 652 -35.15 16.19 7.42
N ILE A 653 -35.86 15.23 6.89
CA ILE A 653 -37.04 15.50 6.03
C ILE A 653 -38.13 16.22 6.81
N SER A 654 -38.35 15.87 8.09
CA SER A 654 -39.32 16.55 8.95
C SER A 654 -38.93 18.01 9.21
N VAL A 655 -37.64 18.30 9.38
CA VAL A 655 -37.13 19.69 9.54
C VAL A 655 -37.38 20.50 8.27
N SER A 656 -37.01 20.00 7.09
CA SER A 656 -37.23 20.72 5.83
C SER A 656 -38.72 20.89 5.52
N ARG A 657 -39.58 19.89 5.80
CA ARG A 657 -41.06 20.02 5.67
C ARG A 657 -41.64 21.06 6.64
N ALA A 658 -41.17 21.07 7.89
CA ALA A 658 -41.62 22.06 8.85
C ALA A 658 -41.22 23.47 8.44
N ARG A 659 -39.99 23.63 7.91
CA ARG A 659 -39.50 24.92 7.39
C ARG A 659 -40.31 25.39 6.18
N LEU A 660 -40.54 24.50 5.23
CA LEU A 660 -41.39 24.77 4.06
C LEU A 660 -42.81 25.23 4.49
N ALA A 661 -43.46 24.46 5.39
CA ALA A 661 -44.81 24.77 5.89
C ALA A 661 -44.88 26.13 6.59
N LEU A 662 -43.83 26.45 7.38
CA LEU A 662 -43.75 27.75 8.09
C LEU A 662 -43.62 28.92 7.09
N LEU A 663 -42.71 28.77 6.09
CA LEU A 663 -42.49 29.79 5.08
C LEU A 663 -43.71 29.96 4.13
N ALA A 664 -44.44 28.87 3.89
CA ALA A 664 -45.72 28.91 3.14
C ALA A 664 -46.89 29.45 3.97
N GLY A 665 -46.67 29.98 5.18
CA GLY A 665 -47.72 30.56 6.01
C GLY A 665 -48.61 29.53 6.72
N ASN A 666 -48.20 28.26 6.81
CA ASN A 666 -48.99 27.19 7.43
C ASN A 666 -48.35 26.67 8.72
N PRO A 667 -48.30 27.49 9.84
CA PRO A 667 -47.63 27.12 11.05
C PRO A 667 -48.23 25.87 11.73
N LYS A 668 -49.52 25.60 11.50
CA LYS A 668 -50.17 24.37 12.04
C LYS A 668 -49.62 23.11 11.42
N HIS A 669 -49.37 23.13 10.09
CA HIS A 669 -48.73 22.00 9.39
C HIS A 669 -47.26 21.87 9.82
N ALA A 670 -46.57 23.00 10.03
CA ALA A 670 -45.20 22.95 10.53
C ALA A 670 -45.14 22.22 11.89
N LEU A 671 -46.06 22.51 12.84
CA LEU A 671 -46.13 21.78 14.11
C LEU A 671 -46.40 20.29 13.95
N LEU A 672 -47.21 19.87 12.97
CA LEU A 672 -47.43 18.42 12.70
C LEU A 672 -46.12 17.75 12.27
N PHE A 673 -45.37 18.35 11.36
CA PHE A 673 -44.07 17.80 10.91
C PHE A 673 -43.04 17.80 12.05
N ILE A 674 -43.04 18.81 12.93
CA ILE A 674 -42.18 18.87 14.11
C ILE A 674 -42.52 17.70 15.05
N LEU A 675 -43.80 17.44 15.32
CA LEU A 675 -44.24 16.32 16.15
C LEU A 675 -43.86 14.96 15.52
N GLU A 676 -43.99 14.83 14.19
CA GLU A 676 -43.52 13.64 13.49
C GLU A 676 -42.02 13.40 13.67
N GLY A 677 -41.21 14.45 13.59
CA GLY A 677 -39.75 14.38 13.78
C GLY A 677 -39.33 14.10 15.24
N GLN A 678 -40.18 14.46 16.22
CA GLN A 678 -39.93 14.21 17.66
C GLN A 678 -40.45 12.85 18.15
N GLY A 679 -41.43 12.25 17.48
CA GLY A 679 -42.25 11.14 18.02
C GLY A 679 -41.76 9.73 17.59
N ARG A 680 -40.70 9.57 16.83
CA ARG A 680 -40.28 8.29 16.28
C ARG A 680 -39.09 7.70 17.02
N GLY A 681 -39.39 6.75 17.92
CA GLY A 681 -38.44 5.73 18.38
C GLY A 681 -37.18 6.30 18.99
N ARG A 682 -36.07 5.64 19.03
CA ARG A 682 -34.78 6.15 19.49
C ARG A 682 -34.55 7.58 18.98
N ILE A 683 -34.45 8.54 19.92
CA ILE A 683 -34.32 9.97 19.67
C ILE A 683 -33.17 10.19 18.71
N GLU A 684 -33.50 10.44 17.43
CA GLU A 684 -32.51 10.94 16.50
C GLU A 684 -32.04 12.27 17.04
N ARG A 685 -30.76 12.37 17.39
CA ARG A 685 -30.22 13.60 18.01
C ARG A 685 -30.12 14.73 17.01
N HIS A 686 -29.93 14.34 15.73
CA HIS A 686 -29.90 15.28 14.63
C HIS A 686 -31.23 16.06 14.49
N GLY A 687 -31.10 17.35 14.13
CA GLY A 687 -32.24 18.20 13.85
C GLY A 687 -33.11 18.57 15.06
N GLN A 688 -32.79 18.08 16.26
CA GLN A 688 -33.58 18.40 17.47
C GLN A 688 -33.51 19.88 17.85
N LEU A 689 -32.41 20.56 17.49
CA LEU A 689 -32.31 22.01 17.68
C LEU A 689 -33.14 22.73 16.61
N ASP A 690 -33.06 22.28 15.34
CA ASP A 690 -33.90 22.82 14.26
C ASP A 690 -35.39 22.71 14.58
N LEU A 691 -35.85 21.52 15.01
CA LEU A 691 -37.23 21.32 15.38
C LEU A 691 -37.67 22.23 16.56
N ALA A 692 -36.79 22.46 17.53
CA ALA A 692 -37.09 23.36 18.66
C ALA A 692 -37.18 24.81 18.22
N VAL A 693 -36.30 25.26 17.31
CA VAL A 693 -36.30 26.61 16.74
C VAL A 693 -37.54 26.82 15.87
N LEU A 694 -37.83 25.86 14.95
CA LEU A 694 -39.02 25.91 14.09
C LEU A 694 -40.30 25.85 14.90
N ARG A 695 -40.33 25.12 16.02
CA ARG A 695 -41.46 25.08 16.93
C ARG A 695 -41.76 26.47 17.56
N ALA A 696 -40.72 27.14 18.07
CA ALA A 696 -40.87 28.48 18.60
C ALA A 696 -41.42 29.45 17.54
N ALA A 697 -40.90 29.37 16.31
CA ALA A 697 -41.36 30.20 15.21
C ALA A 697 -42.82 29.90 14.80
N SER A 698 -43.21 28.60 14.81
CA SER A 698 -44.58 28.19 14.46
C SER A 698 -45.57 28.59 15.55
N GLU A 699 -45.21 28.48 16.83
CA GLU A 699 -46.05 28.89 17.97
C GLU A 699 -46.23 30.41 17.98
N HIS A 700 -45.18 31.20 17.68
CA HIS A 700 -45.28 32.64 17.51
C HIS A 700 -46.19 33.02 16.31
N ALA A 701 -46.01 32.40 15.15
CA ALA A 701 -46.88 32.65 14.01
C ALA A 701 -48.37 32.31 14.24
N MET A 702 -48.66 31.57 15.30
CA MET A 702 -50.01 31.28 15.78
C MET A 702 -50.47 32.19 16.93
N GLU A 703 -49.73 33.25 17.22
CA GLU A 703 -49.99 34.19 18.33
C GLU A 703 -49.96 33.50 19.72
N ARG A 704 -49.18 32.42 19.88
CA ARG A 704 -49.00 31.68 21.11
C ARG A 704 -47.65 32.02 21.76
N ASP A 705 -47.47 33.28 22.14
CA ASP A 705 -46.17 33.83 22.54
C ASP A 705 -45.60 33.23 23.82
N GLU A 706 -46.43 32.79 24.78
CA GLU A 706 -45.95 32.05 25.97
C GLU A 706 -45.33 30.73 25.63
N ASP A 707 -45.98 29.94 24.77
CA ASP A 707 -45.44 28.65 24.26
C ASP A 707 -44.19 28.87 23.41
N ALA A 708 -44.23 29.89 22.55
CA ALA A 708 -43.10 30.27 21.68
C ALA A 708 -41.86 30.63 22.51
N THR A 709 -42.03 31.43 23.57
CA THR A 709 -40.97 31.79 24.50
C THR A 709 -40.38 30.55 25.19
N ALA A 710 -41.24 29.68 25.71
CA ALA A 710 -40.78 28.43 26.35
C ALA A 710 -40.02 27.54 25.38
N SER A 711 -40.46 27.43 24.11
CA SER A 711 -39.80 26.65 23.06
C SER A 711 -38.46 27.28 22.64
N LEU A 712 -38.41 28.60 22.50
CA LEU A 712 -37.20 29.35 22.19
C LEU A 712 -36.13 29.22 23.28
N LEU A 713 -36.47 29.34 24.54
CA LEU A 713 -35.54 29.19 25.65
C LEU A 713 -35.00 27.74 25.73
N ARG A 714 -35.84 26.74 25.42
CA ARG A 714 -35.37 25.36 25.27
C ARG A 714 -34.37 25.20 24.10
N ALA A 715 -34.61 25.84 22.95
CA ALA A 715 -33.71 25.86 21.83
C ALA A 715 -32.37 26.54 22.15
N ILE A 716 -32.41 27.71 22.82
CA ILE A 716 -31.23 28.42 23.30
C ILE A 716 -30.41 27.57 24.27
N ASN A 717 -31.05 26.90 25.22
CA ASN A 717 -30.36 25.99 26.15
C ASN A 717 -29.69 24.82 25.43
N LYS A 718 -30.32 24.25 24.38
CA LYS A 718 -29.71 23.20 23.53
C LYS A 718 -28.52 23.76 22.75
N SER A 719 -28.68 24.95 22.15
CA SER A 719 -27.61 25.63 21.40
C SER A 719 -26.39 25.92 22.28
N ASN A 720 -26.60 26.45 23.48
CA ASN A 720 -25.51 26.69 24.42
C ASN A 720 -24.74 25.44 24.86
N ARG A 721 -25.40 24.26 24.84
CA ARG A 721 -24.74 22.98 25.17
C ARG A 721 -24.00 22.36 23.98
N SER A 722 -24.51 22.56 22.78
CA SER A 722 -23.95 21.96 21.55
C SER A 722 -22.97 22.87 20.81
N GLY A 723 -22.95 24.17 21.12
CA GLY A 723 -22.19 25.16 20.35
C GLY A 723 -22.79 25.49 18.99
N VAL A 724 -23.95 24.91 18.62
CA VAL A 724 -24.56 25.05 17.30
C VAL A 724 -25.53 26.22 17.29
N VAL A 725 -25.39 27.15 16.36
CA VAL A 725 -26.26 28.32 16.17
C VAL A 725 -26.96 28.37 14.82
N VAL A 726 -26.55 27.52 13.91
CA VAL A 726 -27.03 27.46 12.53
C VAL A 726 -28.55 27.48 12.37
N PRO A 727 -29.37 26.73 13.15
CA PRO A 727 -30.81 26.71 12.98
C PRO A 727 -31.48 28.06 13.12
N PHE A 728 -30.91 28.96 13.92
CA PHE A 728 -31.45 30.33 14.10
C PHE A 728 -31.18 31.20 12.86
N HIS A 729 -30.11 30.99 12.13
CA HIS A 729 -29.82 31.67 10.85
C HIS A 729 -30.76 31.26 9.72
N LEU A 730 -31.45 30.13 9.86
CA LEU A 730 -32.41 29.60 8.89
C LEU A 730 -33.87 30.07 9.18
N LEU A 731 -34.08 30.99 10.14
CA LEU A 731 -35.34 31.68 10.31
C LEU A 731 -35.33 33.00 9.52
N PRO A 732 -36.49 33.44 8.96
CA PRO A 732 -36.60 34.78 8.44
C PRO A 732 -36.22 35.79 9.52
N GLN A 733 -35.53 36.88 9.15
CA GLN A 733 -35.00 37.85 10.08
C GLN A 733 -36.09 38.54 10.94
N GLU A 734 -37.22 38.80 10.34
CA GLU A 734 -38.38 39.39 11.03
C GLU A 734 -38.90 38.45 12.11
N THR A 735 -39.01 37.16 11.80
CA THR A 735 -39.42 36.10 12.72
C THR A 735 -38.43 35.97 13.88
N LEU A 736 -37.12 35.94 13.59
CA LEU A 736 -36.10 35.86 14.62
C LEU A 736 -36.09 37.10 15.52
N ALA A 737 -36.24 38.30 14.94
CA ALA A 737 -36.30 39.56 15.69
C ALA A 737 -37.55 39.60 16.60
N ALA A 738 -38.72 39.18 16.10
CA ALA A 738 -39.95 39.10 16.87
C ALA A 738 -39.82 38.09 18.02
N LEU A 739 -39.29 36.91 17.77
CA LEU A 739 -39.02 35.92 18.83
C LEU A 739 -38.03 36.42 19.87
N ALA A 740 -36.95 37.10 19.47
CA ALA A 740 -35.98 37.66 20.40
C ALA A 740 -36.59 38.70 21.33
N ALA A 741 -37.52 39.48 20.82
CA ALA A 741 -38.22 40.50 21.60
C ALA A 741 -39.13 39.93 22.71
N LEU A 742 -39.50 38.63 22.64
CA LEU A 742 -40.37 38.01 23.64
C LEU A 742 -39.68 37.77 24.99
N HIS A 743 -38.33 37.69 25.05
CA HIS A 743 -37.62 37.40 26.29
C HIS A 743 -36.22 38.02 26.32
N PRO A 744 -35.76 38.64 27.42
CA PRO A 744 -34.44 39.28 27.52
C PRO A 744 -33.27 38.31 27.24
N ASP A 745 -33.35 37.05 27.69
CA ASP A 745 -32.30 36.04 27.43
C ASP A 745 -32.21 35.68 25.96
N ALA A 746 -33.34 35.71 25.23
CA ALA A 746 -33.36 35.46 23.80
C ALA A 746 -32.72 36.63 23.02
N GLU A 747 -33.02 37.86 23.44
CA GLU A 747 -32.39 39.07 22.90
C GLU A 747 -30.88 39.07 23.14
N ALA A 748 -30.45 38.75 24.38
CA ALA A 748 -29.05 38.61 24.72
C ALA A 748 -28.34 37.52 23.93
N PHE A 749 -29.01 36.38 23.67
CA PHE A 749 -28.47 35.30 22.86
C PHE A 749 -28.27 35.74 21.38
N VAL A 750 -29.30 36.35 20.78
CA VAL A 750 -29.24 36.87 19.40
C VAL A 750 -28.14 37.93 19.25
N ALA A 751 -27.98 38.82 20.23
CA ALA A 751 -26.94 39.84 20.24
C ALA A 751 -25.53 39.22 20.38
N ARG A 752 -25.37 38.27 21.31
CA ARG A 752 -24.09 37.58 21.57
C ARG A 752 -23.56 36.85 20.34
N HIS A 753 -24.44 36.22 19.61
CA HIS A 753 -24.07 35.41 18.43
C HIS A 753 -24.15 36.19 17.12
N GLY A 754 -24.42 37.49 17.14
CA GLY A 754 -24.47 38.33 15.94
C GLY A 754 -25.53 37.93 14.94
N LEU A 755 -26.67 37.37 15.40
CA LEU A 755 -27.71 36.81 14.53
C LEU A 755 -28.58 37.88 13.87
N ARG A 756 -28.43 39.14 14.24
CA ARG A 756 -29.17 40.23 13.61
C ARG A 756 -28.62 40.54 12.21
N GLY A 757 -29.52 40.55 11.23
CA GLY A 757 -29.16 40.89 9.87
C GLY A 757 -28.45 39.77 9.07
N THR A 758 -28.42 38.56 9.60
CA THR A 758 -27.70 37.39 8.98
C THR A 758 -28.64 36.25 8.64
N SER A 759 -29.95 36.47 8.52
CA SER A 759 -30.85 35.42 8.04
C SER A 759 -30.60 35.11 6.58
N TYR A 760 -30.49 33.86 6.26
CA TYR A 760 -30.29 33.35 4.89
C TYR A 760 -31.63 33.08 4.18
N LEU A 761 -32.75 32.98 4.91
CA LEU A 761 -34.07 32.81 4.32
C LEU A 761 -34.81 34.14 4.27
N ALA A 762 -35.02 34.66 3.09
CA ALA A 762 -35.82 35.85 2.95
C ALA A 762 -37.33 35.48 2.92
N PRO A 763 -38.23 36.34 3.41
CA PRO A 763 -39.65 36.13 3.22
C PRO A 763 -40.01 36.04 1.72
N TYR A 764 -40.92 35.15 1.38
CA TYR A 764 -41.36 34.90 -0.01
C TYR A 764 -41.72 36.22 -0.80
N GLN A 765 -42.24 37.22 -0.11
CA GLN A 765 -42.56 38.51 -0.71
C GLN A 765 -41.34 39.34 -1.14
N THR A 766 -40.16 39.09 -0.58
CA THR A 766 -38.93 39.83 -0.91
C THR A 766 -38.27 39.32 -2.20
N LEU A 767 -38.56 38.11 -2.57
CA LEU A 767 -38.01 37.46 -3.77
C LEU A 767 -38.64 37.97 -5.08
N ALA A 768 -39.81 38.51 -5.00
CA ALA A 768 -40.41 39.31 -6.12
C ALA A 768 -39.53 40.51 -6.50
N GLY A 769 -38.68 41.00 -5.59
CA GLY A 769 -37.66 42.01 -5.86
C GLY A 769 -36.35 41.50 -6.53
N ALA A 770 -36.19 40.21 -6.72
CA ALA A 770 -34.98 39.62 -7.28
C ALA A 770 -34.87 39.71 -8.80
N LEU A 771 -35.96 40.10 -9.50
CA LEU A 771 -35.84 40.43 -10.92
C LEU A 771 -35.20 41.82 -11.07
N SER A 772 -34.13 41.88 -11.86
CA SER A 772 -33.53 43.17 -12.21
C SER A 772 -34.54 44.06 -12.92
N GLU A 773 -34.38 45.39 -12.88
CA GLU A 773 -35.26 46.32 -13.65
C GLU A 773 -35.37 45.95 -15.13
N ARG A 774 -34.28 45.45 -15.73
CA ARG A 774 -34.29 45.01 -17.12
C ARG A 774 -35.13 43.75 -17.33
N GLU A 775 -35.08 42.80 -16.40
CA GLU A 775 -35.89 41.58 -16.42
C GLU A 775 -37.38 41.91 -16.21
N LEU A 776 -37.70 42.83 -15.30
CA LEU A 776 -39.05 43.30 -15.08
C LEU A 776 -39.60 43.96 -16.33
N VAL A 777 -38.82 44.79 -17.04
CA VAL A 777 -39.19 45.42 -18.27
C VAL A 777 -39.48 44.37 -19.35
N VAL A 778 -38.66 43.32 -19.47
CA VAL A 778 -38.92 42.22 -20.41
C VAL A 778 -40.15 41.41 -20.01
N LEU A 779 -40.33 41.09 -18.73
CA LEU A 779 -41.48 40.36 -18.21
C LEU A 779 -42.80 41.09 -18.48
N ARG A 780 -42.86 42.40 -18.24
CA ARG A 780 -44.00 43.25 -18.52
C ARG A 780 -44.28 43.44 -20.02
N ALA A 781 -43.25 43.32 -20.84
CA ALA A 781 -43.41 43.39 -22.30
C ALA A 781 -43.87 42.07 -22.90
N LEU A 782 -44.00 40.98 -22.13
CA LEU A 782 -44.47 39.69 -22.57
C LEU A 782 -46.01 39.71 -22.69
N ASP A 783 -46.53 39.51 -23.87
CA ASP A 783 -47.94 39.16 -24.11
C ASP A 783 -48.07 37.68 -24.42
N PRO A 784 -49.16 36.99 -24.07
CA PRO A 784 -49.35 35.55 -24.31
C PRO A 784 -49.13 35.12 -25.78
N GLY A 785 -49.35 35.99 -26.73
CA GLY A 785 -49.22 35.70 -28.17
C GLY A 785 -48.04 36.40 -28.87
N ALA A 786 -47.22 37.21 -28.21
CA ALA A 786 -46.14 37.94 -28.84
C ALA A 786 -44.92 37.06 -29.13
N THR A 787 -44.31 37.16 -30.31
CA THR A 787 -43.01 36.45 -30.57
C THR A 787 -41.86 37.16 -29.92
N ILE A 788 -40.73 36.44 -29.69
CA ILE A 788 -39.52 37.02 -29.12
C ILE A 788 -39.02 38.21 -29.95
N GLU A 789 -39.16 38.14 -31.28
CA GLU A 789 -38.80 39.23 -32.19
C GLU A 789 -39.68 40.45 -32.02
N GLN A 790 -40.98 40.28 -31.68
CA GLN A 790 -41.89 41.37 -31.38
C GLN A 790 -41.56 42.05 -30.04
N VAL A 791 -41.23 41.25 -29.00
CA VAL A 791 -40.76 41.78 -27.72
C VAL A 791 -39.44 42.51 -27.87
N ALA A 792 -38.50 41.96 -28.62
CA ALA A 792 -37.21 42.56 -28.88
C ALA A 792 -37.34 43.91 -29.63
N ARG A 793 -38.23 43.99 -30.61
CA ARG A 793 -38.55 45.24 -31.30
C ARG A 793 -39.24 46.25 -30.40
N LYS A 794 -40.19 45.83 -29.57
CA LYS A 794 -40.88 46.68 -28.62
C LYS A 794 -39.92 47.33 -27.58
N LEU A 795 -38.88 46.56 -27.20
CA LEU A 795 -37.89 47.00 -26.22
C LEU A 795 -36.60 47.55 -26.84
N PHE A 796 -36.49 47.65 -28.15
CA PHE A 796 -35.30 48.12 -28.87
C PHE A 796 -34.03 47.38 -28.55
N VAL A 797 -34.08 46.05 -28.36
CA VAL A 797 -32.94 45.17 -28.01
C VAL A 797 -32.83 43.99 -29.01
N ALA A 798 -31.70 43.34 -29.04
CA ALA A 798 -31.50 42.13 -29.86
C ALA A 798 -32.35 40.96 -29.35
N SER A 799 -32.89 40.11 -30.26
CA SER A 799 -33.68 38.92 -29.90
C SER A 799 -32.90 37.95 -28.97
N ASN A 800 -31.58 37.87 -29.14
CA ASN A 800 -30.72 37.04 -28.25
C ASN A 800 -30.67 37.59 -26.83
N THR A 801 -30.71 38.91 -26.65
CA THR A 801 -30.78 39.55 -25.33
C THR A 801 -32.09 39.22 -24.61
N VAL A 802 -33.23 39.29 -25.37
CA VAL A 802 -34.55 38.89 -24.84
C VAL A 802 -34.53 37.39 -24.44
N LYS A 803 -33.99 36.52 -25.31
CA LYS A 803 -33.84 35.09 -25.00
C LYS A 803 -33.04 34.83 -23.74
N ALA A 804 -31.91 35.53 -23.55
CA ALA A 804 -31.07 35.39 -22.35
C ALA A 804 -31.81 35.86 -21.08
N GLN A 805 -32.52 37.02 -21.20
CA GLN A 805 -33.29 37.54 -20.06
C GLN A 805 -34.52 36.66 -19.74
N LEU A 806 -35.20 36.13 -20.74
CA LEU A 806 -36.28 35.17 -20.53
C LEU A 806 -35.82 33.88 -19.83
N ARG A 807 -34.67 33.35 -20.21
CA ARG A 807 -34.08 32.20 -19.49
C ARG A 807 -33.79 32.54 -18.04
N SER A 808 -33.24 33.72 -17.76
CA SER A 808 -33.02 34.24 -16.43
C SER A 808 -34.28 34.42 -15.62
N ILE A 809 -35.34 35.06 -16.26
CA ILE A 809 -36.65 35.24 -15.66
C ILE A 809 -37.30 33.89 -15.33
N TYR A 810 -37.33 32.95 -16.30
CA TYR A 810 -37.93 31.64 -16.06
C TYR A 810 -37.22 30.88 -14.94
N ARG A 811 -35.88 30.97 -14.89
CA ARG A 811 -35.09 30.39 -13.81
C ARG A 811 -35.40 31.05 -12.45
N LYS A 812 -35.53 32.41 -12.41
CA LYS A 812 -35.77 33.16 -11.19
C LYS A 812 -37.22 33.01 -10.69
N LEU A 813 -38.20 32.86 -11.60
CA LEU A 813 -39.59 32.61 -11.27
C LEU A 813 -39.90 31.08 -11.16
N ASN A 814 -38.92 30.24 -11.39
CA ASN A 814 -39.04 28.78 -11.36
C ASN A 814 -40.16 28.24 -12.28
N VAL A 815 -40.19 28.72 -13.51
CA VAL A 815 -41.19 28.33 -14.46
C VAL A 815 -40.52 27.84 -15.77
N SER A 816 -41.21 26.95 -16.50
CA SER A 816 -40.68 26.38 -17.74
C SER A 816 -41.28 27.06 -18.98
N THR A 817 -42.39 27.73 -18.82
CA THR A 817 -43.14 28.28 -19.94
C THR A 817 -43.46 29.78 -19.72
N ARG A 818 -43.69 30.44 -20.84
CA ARG A 818 -44.09 31.82 -20.85
C ARG A 818 -45.41 32.06 -20.09
N THR A 819 -46.35 31.14 -20.28
CA THR A 819 -47.69 31.23 -19.66
C THR A 819 -47.56 31.12 -18.14
N GLU A 820 -46.73 30.20 -17.65
CA GLU A 820 -46.43 30.07 -16.22
C GLU A 820 -45.74 31.33 -15.68
N ALA A 821 -44.77 31.88 -16.42
CA ALA A 821 -44.11 33.12 -16.01
C ALA A 821 -45.08 34.32 -15.86
N LEU A 822 -46.03 34.46 -16.76
CA LEU A 822 -47.05 35.50 -16.66
C LEU A 822 -48.06 35.26 -15.55
N LEU A 823 -48.44 34.01 -15.30
CA LEU A 823 -49.27 33.61 -14.17
C LEU A 823 -48.63 33.95 -12.83
N VAL A 824 -47.40 33.47 -12.60
CA VAL A 824 -46.63 33.76 -11.40
C VAL A 824 -46.37 35.27 -11.26
N ALA A 825 -46.08 35.97 -12.33
CA ALA A 825 -45.89 37.42 -12.34
C ALA A 825 -47.15 38.19 -11.94
N ALA A 826 -48.31 37.70 -12.36
CA ALA A 826 -49.62 38.28 -11.98
C ALA A 826 -49.91 38.02 -10.48
N GLU A 827 -49.67 36.79 -10.00
CA GLU A 827 -49.87 36.45 -8.60
C GLU A 827 -48.92 37.22 -7.67
N LEU A 828 -47.73 37.58 -8.17
CA LEU A 828 -46.72 38.35 -7.42
C LEU A 828 -46.91 39.87 -7.59
N GLY A 829 -47.92 40.34 -8.37
CA GLY A 829 -48.18 41.75 -8.59
C GLY A 829 -47.06 42.48 -9.39
N LEU A 830 -46.24 41.73 -10.17
CA LEU A 830 -45.08 42.27 -10.90
C LEU A 830 -45.47 42.90 -12.22
N LEU A 831 -46.68 42.67 -12.67
CA LEU A 831 -47.19 43.16 -13.97
C LEU A 831 -47.79 44.57 -13.89
N ASP A 832 -48.19 45.07 -12.69
CA ASP A 832 -48.79 46.37 -12.50
C ASP A 832 -47.75 47.47 -12.35
N GLU A 833 -47.85 48.55 -13.11
CA GLU A 833 -46.95 49.71 -13.02
C GLU A 833 -47.21 50.60 -11.80
N ASP A 834 -48.42 50.52 -11.17
CA ASP A 834 -48.84 51.47 -10.13
C ASP A 834 -48.43 51.20 -8.71
N SER A 835 -47.74 50.09 -8.40
CA SER A 835 -47.38 49.74 -7.00
C SER A 835 -46.01 50.25 -6.53
N ARG A 836 -45.32 51.14 -7.27
CA ARG A 836 -44.05 51.75 -6.89
C ARG A 836 -44.08 53.25 -6.61
N SER A 837 -45.23 53.85 -6.54
CA SER A 837 -45.37 55.26 -6.21
C SER A 837 -46.15 55.49 -4.90
N ALA A 838 -46.09 54.55 -3.93
CA ALA A 838 -46.60 54.76 -2.60
C ALA A 838 -45.49 54.51 -1.55
#